data_286307e82a4f8f1391c7c73fcd48f61d
#
_entry.id   286307e82a4f8f1391c7c73fcd48f61d
#
_cell.length_a   1.000
_cell.length_b   1.000
_cell.length_c   1.000
_cell.angle_alpha   90.00
_cell.angle_beta   90.00
_cell.angle_gamma   90.00
#
_symmetry.space_group_name_H-M   'P 1'
#
loop_
_entity.id
_entity.type
_entity.pdbx_description
1 polymer ?
#
loop_
_entity_poly.entity_id
_entity_poly.type
_entity_poly.pdbx_seq_one_letter_code
_entity_poly.pdbx_strand_id
1 'polypeptide(L)'
;MSEKTPLLHYRLTAGTCPSTKDASKHSGTKVGKGGKPARKLGVVFGVVMPTLLSMFSVVVFLRIGFAVGQAGLYQTIAMFLVAYFIITMAVFSVCAISTNGALDAGGAYYMISRALGPEFGGSIGIMFFFANVCGGALYILGLVEAIMSAFGIPEEGAAGPHQVLPSGYWWSLLYGTGLLCLCFIVCLVGADIYAKATFIIVLIVVAALTSIFTSFFIVGSVEVNLPDMSILNGTSRSSANYTGFKLNTLKENLLPSYTVDYTTGTMMDFAKVFAVMFNGCTGIMAGSNMSGDLKNPSYSIPRGTLAAVITTFITYNVLSLLSAWTCERHLLQRDYSFLGDINVWPPLVTIGIYSSTMSAAMSNLIGASRILYALSKDRLFGGVLAPARKTSQSGNPWVSVLISWVLVQVVLFAGKLNTISSIVTIFFLLVYANVNLACLALEWASAPNFRPSFRCFTWHTCALGILGCLVMMFLINAIYAFASIAFMLLLLMLIHYLGPVSNWGFISQALIFHQVRKYLLRLDVRKDHVKFWRPQLLLMVANPCSCTALVTFINDLKKSGLFVLGHVKLGVLDGLPSDPLQSRYDSWLSLVDHLNIKAFVNLTLADSVRHGVQNLLFITGFGGMRPNTLILGFYDDCTPQDHLQVCGVLRTQKTFRKRNMYP
;
A
#
# COMPACT_ATOMS: atom_id res chain seq x y z
N MET A 1 -15.89 -21.31 23.17
CA MET A 1 -15.88 -20.05 22.38
C MET A 1 -14.53 -19.98 21.67
N SER A 2 -14.53 -19.98 20.35
CA SER A 2 -13.29 -19.98 19.55
C SER A 2 -12.71 -18.57 19.53
N GLU A 3 -11.47 -18.43 19.96
CA GLU A 3 -10.66 -17.21 20.12
C GLU A 3 -10.37 -16.44 18.80
N LYS A 4 -11.10 -16.71 17.72
CA LYS A 4 -10.81 -16.23 16.36
C LYS A 4 -11.81 -15.26 15.74
N THR A 5 -12.79 -14.80 16.49
CA THR A 5 -13.78 -13.83 15.98
C THR A 5 -13.34 -12.40 16.34
N PRO A 6 -13.13 -11.50 15.37
CA PRO A 6 -12.76 -10.11 15.67
C PRO A 6 -13.88 -9.44 16.48
N LEU A 7 -13.50 -8.69 17.50
CA LEU A 7 -14.41 -7.94 18.40
C LEU A 7 -15.43 -7.03 17.66
N LEU A 8 -15.18 -6.69 16.40
CA LEU A 8 -16.10 -5.90 15.58
C LEU A 8 -17.41 -6.65 15.21
N HIS A 9 -17.41 -7.97 15.19
CA HIS A 9 -18.63 -8.76 14.93
C HIS A 9 -19.65 -8.70 16.07
N TYR A 10 -19.20 -8.43 17.29
CA TYR A 10 -20.07 -8.37 18.46
C TYR A 10 -20.97 -7.13 18.52
N ARG A 11 -20.60 -6.03 17.88
CA ARG A 11 -21.40 -4.79 17.89
C ARG A 11 -22.56 -4.76 16.89
N LEU A 12 -22.50 -5.57 15.85
CA LEU A 12 -23.54 -5.61 14.81
C LEU A 12 -24.65 -6.64 15.09
N THR A 13 -24.44 -7.56 16.04
CA THR A 13 -25.42 -8.60 16.38
C THR A 13 -26.16 -8.37 17.70
N ALA A 14 -25.87 -7.29 18.43
CA ALA A 14 -26.53 -6.97 19.68
C ALA A 14 -27.98 -6.42 19.53
N GLY A 15 -28.47 -6.29 18.30
CA GLY A 15 -29.82 -5.77 18.00
C GLY A 15 -30.91 -6.81 17.79
N THR A 16 -30.59 -8.09 17.67
CA THR A 16 -31.60 -9.15 17.50
C THR A 16 -31.12 -10.45 18.12
N CYS A 17 -31.65 -10.80 19.28
CA CYS A 17 -31.62 -12.17 19.79
C CYS A 17 -32.60 -13.00 18.95
N PRO A 18 -32.18 -13.92 18.10
CA PRO A 18 -33.09 -14.92 17.54
C PRO A 18 -33.38 -15.96 18.60
N SER A 19 -34.66 -16.22 18.81
CA SER A 19 -35.12 -17.34 19.67
C SER A 19 -34.48 -18.64 19.16
N THR A 20 -34.12 -19.50 20.10
CA THR A 20 -33.35 -20.74 19.94
C THR A 20 -34.00 -21.85 19.07
N LYS A 21 -34.98 -21.53 18.21
CA LYS A 21 -35.65 -22.53 17.36
C LYS A 21 -35.40 -22.43 15.84
N ASP A 22 -34.77 -21.36 15.36
CA ASP A 22 -34.54 -21.16 13.91
C ASP A 22 -33.07 -21.30 13.44
N ALA A 23 -32.18 -21.74 14.31
CA ALA A 23 -30.76 -21.89 14.01
C ALA A 23 -30.39 -23.17 13.21
N SER A 24 -31.38 -23.99 12.80
CA SER A 24 -31.10 -25.27 12.12
C SER A 24 -31.40 -25.30 10.61
N LYS A 25 -31.81 -24.17 9.98
CA LYS A 25 -32.24 -24.20 8.56
C LYS A 25 -31.51 -23.28 7.58
N HIS A 26 -30.49 -22.51 7.94
CA HIS A 26 -29.78 -21.65 6.97
C HIS A 26 -28.26 -21.74 7.06
N SER A 27 -27.69 -22.94 7.04
CA SER A 27 -26.29 -23.17 6.67
C SER A 27 -26.16 -24.37 5.72
N GLY A 28 -26.97 -24.36 4.71
CA GLY A 28 -26.90 -25.29 3.57
C GLY A 28 -26.21 -24.64 2.37
N THR A 29 -25.01 -24.08 2.56
CA THR A 29 -24.11 -23.87 1.41
C THR A 29 -23.59 -25.25 1.04
N LYS A 30 -24.07 -25.78 -0.07
CA LYS A 30 -23.61 -27.03 -0.68
C LYS A 30 -22.08 -26.95 -0.82
N VAL A 31 -21.36 -27.60 0.09
CA VAL A 31 -19.97 -27.95 -0.11
C VAL A 31 -19.93 -28.93 -1.28
N GLY A 32 -19.51 -28.45 -2.43
CA GLY A 32 -19.22 -29.27 -3.59
C GLY A 32 -18.21 -30.35 -3.17
N LYS A 33 -18.61 -31.61 -3.23
CA LYS A 33 -17.73 -32.77 -3.06
C LYS A 33 -16.63 -32.69 -4.13
N GLY A 34 -15.36 -32.66 -3.70
CA GLY A 34 -14.26 -33.11 -4.53
C GLY A 34 -13.12 -32.14 -4.85
N GLY A 35 -12.74 -31.24 -3.95
CA GLY A 35 -11.43 -30.57 -4.03
C GLY A 35 -10.59 -30.91 -2.79
N LYS A 36 -9.43 -31.54 -2.94
CA LYS A 36 -8.45 -31.64 -1.85
C LYS A 36 -8.17 -30.21 -1.34
N PRO A 37 -8.17 -29.94 -0.02
CA PRO A 37 -7.85 -28.61 0.49
C PRO A 37 -6.47 -28.21 -0.03
N ALA A 38 -6.40 -27.04 -0.69
CA ALA A 38 -5.15 -26.51 -1.23
C ALA A 38 -4.07 -26.49 -0.13
N ARG A 39 -2.93 -27.11 -0.40
CA ARG A 39 -1.85 -27.25 0.58
C ARG A 39 -1.25 -25.87 0.86
N LYS A 40 -1.50 -25.30 2.04
CA LYS A 40 -0.98 -24.00 2.42
C LYS A 40 0.54 -24.01 2.51
N LEU A 41 1.18 -22.95 1.96
CA LEU A 41 2.62 -22.81 1.80
C LEU A 41 3.31 -22.36 3.10
N GLY A 42 4.55 -22.84 3.31
CA GLY A 42 5.43 -22.42 4.41
C GLY A 42 6.22 -21.14 4.08
N VAL A 43 7.10 -20.71 4.99
CA VAL A 43 7.92 -19.48 4.87
C VAL A 43 8.76 -19.49 3.60
N VAL A 44 9.52 -20.58 3.35
CA VAL A 44 10.50 -20.66 2.26
C VAL A 44 9.78 -20.67 0.90
N PHE A 45 8.82 -21.58 0.72
CA PHE A 45 8.10 -21.74 -0.56
C PHE A 45 7.09 -20.63 -0.83
N GLY A 46 6.52 -20.02 0.22
CA GLY A 46 5.47 -19.04 0.07
C GLY A 46 5.94 -17.58 0.06
N VAL A 47 7.10 -17.29 0.65
CA VAL A 47 7.59 -15.90 0.76
C VAL A 47 9.02 -15.77 0.23
N VAL A 48 9.98 -16.54 0.76
CA VAL A 48 11.41 -16.37 0.40
C VAL A 48 11.64 -16.56 -1.10
N MET A 49 11.18 -17.69 -1.65
CA MET A 49 11.42 -18.01 -3.06
C MET A 49 10.77 -17.03 -4.04
N PRO A 50 9.45 -16.70 -3.92
CA PRO A 50 8.85 -15.71 -4.80
C PRO A 50 9.49 -14.34 -4.70
N THR A 51 9.88 -13.91 -3.50
CA THR A 51 10.54 -12.62 -3.29
C THR A 51 11.95 -12.61 -3.90
N LEU A 52 12.74 -13.66 -3.69
CA LEU A 52 14.07 -13.80 -4.32
C LEU A 52 13.99 -13.78 -5.85
N LEU A 53 13.05 -14.53 -6.45
CA LEU A 53 12.90 -14.56 -7.91
C LEU A 53 12.38 -13.22 -8.47
N SER A 54 11.56 -12.52 -7.72
CA SER A 54 11.12 -11.19 -8.12
C SER A 54 12.25 -10.16 -8.07
N MET A 55 13.19 -10.31 -7.14
CA MET A 55 14.37 -9.45 -7.02
C MET A 55 15.51 -9.90 -7.96
N PHE A 56 15.84 -11.20 -8.01
CA PHE A 56 16.78 -11.77 -8.98
C PHE A 56 16.17 -11.91 -10.38
N SER A 57 15.82 -10.78 -10.97
CA SER A 57 15.24 -10.67 -12.29
C SER A 57 16.27 -10.22 -13.32
N VAL A 58 15.82 -9.72 -14.44
CA VAL A 58 16.67 -9.20 -15.52
C VAL A 58 17.75 -8.21 -15.05
N VAL A 59 17.49 -7.45 -13.98
CA VAL A 59 18.41 -6.42 -13.50
C VAL A 59 19.73 -7.02 -12.99
N VAL A 60 19.69 -8.13 -12.22
CA VAL A 60 20.92 -8.75 -11.71
C VAL A 60 21.82 -9.26 -12.84
N PHE A 61 21.22 -9.75 -13.90
CA PHE A 61 21.97 -10.37 -14.99
C PHE A 61 22.38 -9.38 -16.09
N LEU A 62 21.54 -8.40 -16.43
CA LEU A 62 21.77 -7.51 -17.57
C LEU A 62 22.08 -6.06 -17.19
N ARG A 63 21.89 -5.62 -15.97
CA ARG A 63 22.04 -4.20 -15.61
C ARG A 63 23.06 -3.91 -14.51
N ILE A 64 23.57 -4.94 -13.83
CA ILE A 64 24.54 -4.69 -12.76
C ILE A 64 25.87 -4.20 -13.32
N GLY A 65 26.34 -4.78 -14.42
CA GLY A 65 27.54 -4.31 -15.12
C GLY A 65 27.38 -2.89 -15.64
N PHE A 66 26.25 -2.60 -16.26
CA PHE A 66 25.91 -1.26 -16.71
C PHE A 66 25.95 -0.23 -15.57
N ALA A 67 25.37 -0.54 -14.41
CA ALA A 67 25.42 0.35 -13.27
C ALA A 67 26.85 0.61 -12.79
N VAL A 68 27.68 -0.42 -12.70
CA VAL A 68 29.10 -0.30 -12.32
C VAL A 68 29.92 0.46 -13.39
N GLY A 69 29.67 0.19 -14.68
CA GLY A 69 30.36 0.85 -15.78
C GLY A 69 30.08 2.36 -15.84
N GLN A 70 28.82 2.77 -15.65
CA GLN A 70 28.40 4.16 -15.69
C GLN A 70 28.74 4.93 -14.39
N ALA A 71 28.30 4.41 -13.25
CA ALA A 71 28.41 5.10 -11.96
C ALA A 71 29.75 4.84 -11.25
N GLY A 72 30.52 3.83 -11.68
CA GLY A 72 31.67 3.37 -10.91
C GLY A 72 31.29 2.62 -9.64
N LEU A 73 32.24 1.92 -9.04
CA LEU A 73 31.99 1.06 -7.89
C LEU A 73 31.49 1.83 -6.66
N TYR A 74 32.10 2.99 -6.33
CA TYR A 74 31.71 3.75 -5.13
C TYR A 74 30.27 4.25 -5.21
N GLN A 75 29.87 4.83 -6.34
CA GLN A 75 28.50 5.32 -6.49
C GLN A 75 27.50 4.18 -6.61
N THR A 76 27.86 3.06 -7.23
CA THR A 76 26.99 1.87 -7.30
C THR A 76 26.71 1.29 -5.92
N ILE A 77 27.74 1.16 -5.07
CA ILE A 77 27.55 0.73 -3.67
C ILE A 77 26.67 1.73 -2.90
N ALA A 78 26.93 3.04 -3.08
CA ALA A 78 26.11 4.07 -2.44
C ALA A 78 24.64 4.00 -2.91
N MET A 79 24.40 3.78 -4.20
CA MET A 79 23.05 3.57 -4.77
C MET A 79 22.36 2.36 -4.12
N PHE A 80 23.07 1.22 -3.98
CA PHE A 80 22.49 0.05 -3.30
C PHE A 80 22.21 0.32 -1.82
N LEU A 81 23.10 1.00 -1.10
CA LEU A 81 22.85 1.37 0.29
C LEU A 81 21.61 2.22 0.44
N VAL A 82 21.44 3.25 -0.40
CA VAL A 82 20.24 4.10 -0.39
C VAL A 82 18.99 3.31 -0.78
N ALA A 83 19.03 2.52 -1.84
CA ALA A 83 17.91 1.71 -2.31
C ALA A 83 17.45 0.73 -1.22
N TYR A 84 18.38 -0.04 -0.66
CA TYR A 84 18.05 -1.02 0.39
C TYR A 84 17.66 -0.38 1.71
N PHE A 85 18.17 0.81 2.02
CA PHE A 85 17.69 1.60 3.16
C PHE A 85 16.20 1.93 3.00
N ILE A 86 15.82 2.52 1.86
CA ILE A 86 14.42 2.89 1.56
C ILE A 86 13.51 1.64 1.61
N ILE A 87 13.95 0.56 0.95
CA ILE A 87 13.21 -0.70 0.91
C ILE A 87 13.06 -1.32 2.29
N THR A 88 14.12 -1.30 3.10
CA THR A 88 14.06 -1.85 4.47
C THR A 88 13.05 -1.10 5.33
N MET A 89 12.96 0.23 5.21
CA MET A 89 11.92 1.01 5.90
C MET A 89 10.51 0.57 5.47
N ALA A 90 10.29 0.40 4.15
CA ALA A 90 9.03 -0.11 3.63
C ALA A 90 8.74 -1.56 4.10
N VAL A 91 9.74 -2.43 4.14
CA VAL A 91 9.61 -3.80 4.66
C VAL A 91 9.22 -3.80 6.13
N PHE A 92 9.79 -2.93 6.96
CA PHE A 92 9.40 -2.82 8.37
C PHE A 92 7.92 -2.44 8.53
N SER A 93 7.43 -1.53 7.71
CA SER A 93 6.01 -1.15 7.68
C SER A 93 5.11 -2.30 7.21
N VAL A 94 5.49 -3.03 6.17
CA VAL A 94 4.77 -4.24 5.72
C VAL A 94 4.75 -5.32 6.80
N CYS A 95 5.88 -5.54 7.47
CA CYS A 95 5.99 -6.48 8.58
C CYS A 95 5.09 -6.07 9.76
N ALA A 96 5.04 -4.78 10.09
CA ALA A 96 4.16 -4.27 11.15
C ALA A 96 2.68 -4.53 10.83
N ILE A 97 2.23 -4.19 9.62
CA ILE A 97 0.84 -4.44 9.21
C ILE A 97 0.55 -5.94 9.16
N SER A 98 1.46 -6.74 8.61
CA SER A 98 1.26 -8.19 8.45
C SER A 98 1.20 -8.94 9.78
N THR A 99 1.82 -8.43 10.82
CA THR A 99 1.77 -9.02 12.18
C THR A 99 0.58 -8.56 13.00
N ASN A 100 -0.23 -7.65 12.49
CA ASN A 100 -1.32 -6.99 13.24
C ASN A 100 -2.70 -7.65 13.09
N GLY A 101 -2.84 -8.80 12.47
CA GLY A 101 -4.14 -9.47 12.34
C GLY A 101 -4.18 -10.56 11.28
N ALA A 102 -5.38 -11.12 11.06
CA ALA A 102 -5.62 -12.11 10.02
C ALA A 102 -5.58 -11.44 8.64
N LEU A 103 -4.72 -11.95 7.77
CA LEU A 103 -4.60 -11.51 6.38
C LEU A 103 -5.39 -12.45 5.47
N ASP A 104 -6.36 -11.90 4.74
CA ASP A 104 -7.06 -12.57 3.66
C ASP A 104 -6.33 -12.35 2.31
N ALA A 105 -6.86 -12.99 1.26
CA ALA A 105 -6.36 -12.80 -0.10
C ALA A 105 -6.51 -11.34 -0.56
N GLY A 106 -5.48 -10.77 -1.19
CA GLY A 106 -5.46 -9.39 -1.68
C GLY A 106 -4.16 -8.64 -1.39
N GLY A 107 -3.21 -9.30 -0.69
CA GLY A 107 -1.85 -8.80 -0.48
C GLY A 107 -1.78 -7.46 0.24
N ALA A 108 -0.84 -6.62 -0.19
CA ALA A 108 -0.62 -5.30 0.40
C ALA A 108 -1.83 -4.38 0.32
N TYR A 109 -2.62 -4.45 -0.78
CA TYR A 109 -3.86 -3.67 -0.90
C TYR A 109 -4.83 -3.98 0.25
N TYR A 110 -5.09 -5.27 0.53
CA TYR A 110 -5.98 -5.67 1.61
C TYR A 110 -5.52 -5.13 2.96
N MET A 111 -4.23 -5.24 3.24
CA MET A 111 -3.63 -4.72 4.48
C MET A 111 -3.86 -3.21 4.64
N ILE A 112 -3.58 -2.45 3.59
CA ILE A 112 -3.66 -0.98 3.60
C ILE A 112 -5.12 -0.51 3.67
N SER A 113 -6.01 -1.11 2.87
CA SER A 113 -7.41 -0.69 2.80
C SER A 113 -8.16 -0.93 4.12
N ARG A 114 -7.84 -2.03 4.82
CA ARG A 114 -8.42 -2.31 6.14
C ARG A 114 -7.85 -1.41 7.24
N ALA A 115 -6.65 -0.88 7.03
CA ALA A 115 -5.98 0.01 7.96
C ALA A 115 -6.43 1.47 7.81
N LEU A 116 -6.46 1.99 6.58
CA LEU A 116 -6.71 3.41 6.28
C LEU A 116 -8.14 3.72 5.85
N GLY A 117 -8.93 2.72 5.51
CA GLY A 117 -10.26 2.89 4.93
C GLY A 117 -10.29 2.82 3.41
N PRO A 118 -11.50 2.89 2.80
CA PRO A 118 -11.71 2.59 1.39
C PRO A 118 -11.12 3.64 0.44
N GLU A 119 -11.11 4.90 0.83
CA GLU A 119 -10.66 6.02 -0.01
C GLU A 119 -9.15 5.92 -0.27
N PHE A 120 -8.35 5.92 0.80
CA PHE A 120 -6.90 5.77 0.72
C PHE A 120 -6.50 4.38 0.21
N GLY A 121 -7.10 3.33 0.75
CA GLY A 121 -6.82 1.97 0.33
C GLY A 121 -7.11 1.76 -1.15
N GLY A 122 -8.20 2.30 -1.68
CA GLY A 122 -8.57 2.20 -3.08
C GLY A 122 -7.61 2.93 -4.01
N SER A 123 -7.24 4.17 -3.70
CA SER A 123 -6.28 4.94 -4.52
C SER A 123 -4.91 4.28 -4.55
N ILE A 124 -4.38 3.88 -3.40
CA ILE A 124 -3.09 3.16 -3.32
C ILE A 124 -3.18 1.80 -4.02
N GLY A 125 -4.30 1.08 -3.88
CA GLY A 125 -4.53 -0.20 -4.53
C GLY A 125 -4.45 -0.10 -6.05
N ILE A 126 -5.04 0.92 -6.67
CA ILE A 126 -4.94 1.18 -8.11
C ILE A 126 -3.51 1.54 -8.51
N MET A 127 -2.83 2.40 -7.74
CA MET A 127 -1.42 2.72 -8.02
C MET A 127 -0.54 1.46 -7.97
N PHE A 128 -0.78 0.58 -6.99
CA PHE A 128 -0.07 -0.69 -6.88
C PHE A 128 -0.42 -1.67 -8.01
N PHE A 129 -1.66 -1.67 -8.48
CA PHE A 129 -2.06 -2.40 -9.67
C PHE A 129 -1.28 -1.94 -10.90
N PHE A 130 -1.22 -0.62 -11.17
CA PHE A 130 -0.44 -0.07 -12.29
C PHE A 130 1.07 -0.32 -12.15
N ALA A 131 1.62 -0.24 -10.94
CA ALA A 131 3.02 -0.58 -10.69
C ALA A 131 3.34 -2.02 -11.11
N ASN A 132 2.46 -2.98 -10.78
CA ASN A 132 2.62 -4.38 -11.18
C ASN A 132 2.41 -4.59 -12.68
N VAL A 133 1.46 -3.88 -13.32
CA VAL A 133 1.25 -3.93 -14.77
C VAL A 133 2.49 -3.44 -15.52
N CYS A 134 3.01 -2.26 -15.16
CA CYS A 134 4.20 -1.70 -15.77
C CYS A 134 5.45 -2.55 -15.47
N GLY A 135 5.57 -3.11 -14.25
CA GLY A 135 6.63 -4.04 -13.87
C GLY A 135 6.58 -5.34 -14.69
N GLY A 136 5.38 -5.88 -14.94
CA GLY A 136 5.20 -7.04 -15.82
C GLY A 136 5.70 -6.77 -17.25
N ALA A 137 5.34 -5.62 -17.81
CA ALA A 137 5.83 -5.20 -19.13
C ALA A 137 7.35 -5.02 -19.17
N LEU A 138 7.93 -4.40 -18.12
CA LEU A 138 9.37 -4.23 -17.98
C LEU A 138 10.13 -5.56 -18.06
N TYR A 139 9.67 -6.58 -17.33
CA TYR A 139 10.32 -7.89 -17.33
C TYR A 139 10.13 -8.63 -18.66
N ILE A 140 8.99 -8.51 -19.31
CA ILE A 140 8.80 -9.09 -20.66
C ILE A 140 9.73 -8.42 -21.68
N LEU A 141 9.87 -7.09 -21.65
CA LEU A 141 10.82 -6.39 -22.51
C LEU A 141 12.27 -6.80 -22.23
N GLY A 142 12.64 -6.96 -20.95
CA GLY A 142 13.96 -7.44 -20.58
C GLY A 142 14.22 -8.89 -21.05
N LEU A 143 13.19 -9.73 -21.05
CA LEU A 143 13.28 -11.09 -21.58
C LEU A 143 13.45 -11.09 -23.10
N VAL A 144 12.71 -10.24 -23.81
CA VAL A 144 12.88 -10.07 -25.27
C VAL A 144 14.27 -9.56 -25.60
N GLU A 145 14.78 -8.56 -24.85
CA GLU A 145 16.13 -8.03 -25.03
C GLU A 145 17.19 -9.14 -24.83
N ALA A 146 17.05 -9.97 -23.80
CA ALA A 146 17.94 -11.11 -23.56
C ALA A 146 17.87 -12.19 -24.67
N ILE A 147 16.69 -12.44 -25.23
CA ILE A 147 16.52 -13.38 -26.35
C ILE A 147 17.14 -12.80 -27.62
N MET A 148 16.92 -11.51 -27.88
CA MET A 148 17.46 -10.85 -29.06
C MET A 148 18.98 -10.71 -29.00
N SER A 149 19.57 -10.50 -27.84
CA SER A 149 21.04 -10.51 -27.69
C SER A 149 21.67 -11.86 -27.98
N ALA A 150 20.94 -12.97 -27.69
CA ALA A 150 21.46 -14.32 -27.91
C ALA A 150 21.20 -14.85 -29.34
N PHE A 151 20.04 -14.56 -29.93
CA PHE A 151 19.55 -15.16 -31.17
C PHE A 151 19.18 -14.16 -32.29
N GLY A 152 19.25 -12.85 -32.03
CA GLY A 152 18.90 -11.80 -32.98
C GLY A 152 19.91 -11.70 -34.10
N ILE A 153 19.44 -11.50 -35.37
CA ILE A 153 20.27 -11.19 -36.50
C ILE A 153 20.71 -9.71 -36.39
N PRO A 154 22.01 -9.39 -36.40
CA PRO A 154 22.48 -7.99 -36.40
C PRO A 154 21.97 -7.25 -37.65
N GLU A 155 21.65 -5.96 -37.50
CA GLU A 155 21.16 -5.15 -38.64
C GLU A 155 22.23 -4.92 -39.70
N GLU A 156 23.52 -4.93 -39.36
CA GLU A 156 24.68 -4.82 -40.23
C GLU A 156 25.71 -5.89 -39.84
N GLY A 157 25.89 -6.91 -40.67
CA GLY A 157 26.90 -7.93 -40.46
C GLY A 157 26.47 -9.33 -40.92
N ALA A 158 27.44 -10.25 -41.00
CA ALA A 158 27.17 -11.67 -41.31
C ALA A 158 26.53 -12.33 -40.09
N ALA A 159 25.35 -12.94 -40.24
CA ALA A 159 24.68 -13.69 -39.19
C ALA A 159 25.55 -14.86 -38.72
N GLY A 160 25.74 -14.97 -37.40
CA GLY A 160 26.41 -16.12 -36.80
C GLY A 160 25.55 -17.37 -36.90
N PRO A 161 26.10 -18.58 -36.64
CA PRO A 161 25.40 -19.87 -36.82
C PRO A 161 24.17 -20.05 -35.91
N HIS A 162 24.03 -19.23 -34.87
CA HIS A 162 22.90 -19.29 -33.90
C HIS A 162 21.95 -18.09 -34.01
N GLN A 163 22.26 -17.10 -34.91
CA GLN A 163 21.45 -15.89 -35.09
C GLN A 163 20.37 -16.13 -36.15
N VAL A 164 19.16 -16.43 -35.70
CA VAL A 164 18.05 -16.83 -36.59
C VAL A 164 16.86 -15.87 -36.51
N LEU A 165 16.75 -15.09 -35.43
CA LEU A 165 15.57 -14.25 -35.17
C LEU A 165 15.73 -12.87 -35.84
N PRO A 166 14.78 -12.43 -36.69
CA PRO A 166 14.83 -11.10 -37.29
C PRO A 166 14.74 -10.02 -36.21
N SER A 167 15.61 -8.99 -36.33
CA SER A 167 15.64 -7.82 -35.46
C SER A 167 14.66 -6.74 -35.93
N GLY A 168 14.17 -5.91 -34.99
CA GLY A 168 13.30 -4.79 -35.31
C GLY A 168 12.19 -4.61 -34.25
N TYR A 169 11.62 -3.40 -34.16
CA TYR A 169 10.60 -3.05 -33.21
C TYR A 169 9.37 -3.98 -33.26
N TRP A 170 8.83 -4.23 -34.44
CA TRP A 170 7.64 -5.06 -34.63
C TRP A 170 7.88 -6.52 -34.30
N TRP A 171 9.07 -7.04 -34.59
CA TRP A 171 9.46 -8.39 -34.24
C TRP A 171 9.64 -8.54 -32.73
N SER A 172 10.29 -7.58 -32.09
CA SER A 172 10.42 -7.56 -30.62
C SER A 172 9.06 -7.49 -29.93
N LEU A 173 8.12 -6.71 -30.47
CA LEU A 173 6.75 -6.66 -29.98
C LEU A 173 6.02 -8.01 -30.16
N LEU A 174 6.20 -8.67 -31.31
CA LEU A 174 5.61 -9.98 -31.56
C LEU A 174 6.12 -11.04 -30.58
N TYR A 175 7.43 -11.07 -30.34
CA TYR A 175 8.04 -11.99 -29.36
C TYR A 175 7.55 -11.69 -27.95
N GLY A 176 7.50 -10.43 -27.56
CA GLY A 176 6.96 -9.97 -26.29
C GLY A 176 5.50 -10.39 -26.10
N THR A 177 4.67 -10.24 -27.14
CA THR A 177 3.27 -10.68 -27.09
C THR A 177 3.16 -12.20 -26.93
N GLY A 178 3.97 -12.97 -27.64
CA GLY A 178 4.02 -14.44 -27.53
C GLY A 178 4.40 -14.90 -26.12
N LEU A 179 5.44 -14.30 -25.53
CA LEU A 179 5.89 -14.57 -24.16
C LEU A 179 4.83 -14.17 -23.12
N LEU A 180 4.19 -13.01 -23.34
CA LEU A 180 3.12 -12.54 -22.46
C LEU A 180 1.88 -13.46 -22.53
N CYS A 181 1.54 -14.00 -23.73
CA CYS A 181 0.50 -15.02 -23.87
C CYS A 181 0.85 -16.30 -23.11
N LEU A 182 2.12 -16.73 -23.15
CA LEU A 182 2.57 -17.88 -22.37
C LEU A 182 2.42 -17.65 -20.86
N CYS A 183 2.83 -16.46 -20.36
CA CYS A 183 2.61 -16.08 -18.96
C CYS A 183 1.11 -16.08 -18.60
N PHE A 184 0.25 -15.59 -19.49
CA PHE A 184 -1.20 -15.57 -19.29
C PHE A 184 -1.78 -16.98 -19.13
N ILE A 185 -1.40 -17.92 -19.99
CA ILE A 185 -1.85 -19.31 -19.91
C ILE A 185 -1.44 -19.93 -18.57
N VAL A 186 -0.18 -19.75 -18.16
CA VAL A 186 0.31 -20.26 -16.87
C VAL A 186 -0.46 -19.65 -15.69
N CYS A 187 -0.74 -18.34 -15.73
CA CYS A 187 -1.53 -17.67 -14.68
C CYS A 187 -2.98 -18.15 -14.61
N LEU A 188 -3.58 -18.57 -15.73
CA LEU A 188 -4.94 -19.16 -15.76
C LEU A 188 -5.02 -20.53 -15.10
N VAL A 189 -3.96 -21.34 -15.20
CA VAL A 189 -3.94 -22.71 -14.62
C VAL A 189 -3.97 -22.66 -13.09
N GLY A 190 -3.40 -21.64 -12.47
CA GLY A 190 -3.55 -21.36 -11.04
C GLY A 190 -2.25 -21.37 -10.24
N ALA A 191 -2.36 -20.88 -8.99
CA ALA A 191 -1.23 -20.62 -8.09
C ALA A 191 -0.45 -21.88 -7.66
N ASP A 192 -1.09 -23.05 -7.62
CA ASP A 192 -0.44 -24.29 -7.17
C ASP A 192 0.66 -24.74 -8.14
N ILE A 193 0.41 -24.62 -9.45
CA ILE A 193 1.41 -24.97 -10.48
C ILE A 193 2.52 -23.94 -10.50
N TYR A 194 2.17 -22.66 -10.37
CA TYR A 194 3.17 -21.61 -10.24
C TYR A 194 4.11 -21.84 -9.06
N ALA A 195 3.58 -22.18 -7.86
CA ALA A 195 4.41 -22.43 -6.68
C ALA A 195 5.38 -23.62 -6.85
N LYS A 196 4.99 -24.67 -7.57
CA LYS A 196 5.86 -25.79 -7.88
C LYS A 196 6.93 -25.42 -8.91
N ALA A 197 6.56 -24.69 -9.94
CA ALA A 197 7.49 -24.19 -10.95
C ALA A 197 8.51 -23.23 -10.34
N THR A 198 8.10 -22.38 -9.42
CA THR A 198 8.95 -21.44 -8.68
C THR A 198 10.13 -22.15 -8.00
N PHE A 199 9.91 -23.33 -7.42
CA PHE A 199 10.99 -24.10 -6.80
C PHE A 199 12.07 -24.53 -7.79
N ILE A 200 11.66 -25.07 -8.94
CA ILE A 200 12.60 -25.48 -10.00
C ILE A 200 13.35 -24.26 -10.53
N ILE A 201 12.65 -23.17 -10.76
CA ILE A 201 13.25 -21.92 -11.24
C ILE A 201 14.29 -21.38 -10.24
N VAL A 202 14.01 -21.41 -8.93
CA VAL A 202 15.00 -21.00 -7.92
C VAL A 202 16.26 -21.85 -7.99
N LEU A 203 16.14 -23.17 -8.17
CA LEU A 203 17.32 -24.05 -8.32
C LEU A 203 18.15 -23.67 -9.55
N ILE A 204 17.49 -23.40 -10.68
CA ILE A 204 18.16 -22.94 -11.92
C ILE A 204 18.88 -21.62 -11.69
N VAL A 205 18.20 -20.65 -11.05
CA VAL A 205 18.78 -19.30 -10.79
C VAL A 205 19.96 -19.40 -9.83
N VAL A 206 19.87 -20.21 -8.77
CA VAL A 206 20.97 -20.43 -7.83
C VAL A 206 22.14 -21.11 -8.53
N ALA A 207 21.89 -22.09 -9.40
CA ALA A 207 22.94 -22.75 -10.20
C ALA A 207 23.60 -21.74 -11.16
N ALA A 208 22.81 -20.88 -11.83
CA ALA A 208 23.32 -19.85 -12.72
C ALA A 208 24.18 -18.82 -11.97
N LEU A 209 23.72 -18.33 -10.83
CA LEU A 209 24.49 -17.41 -9.98
C LEU A 209 25.78 -18.05 -9.47
N THR A 210 25.72 -19.31 -9.03
CA THR A 210 26.94 -20.06 -8.61
C THR A 210 27.91 -20.20 -9.78
N SER A 211 27.42 -20.50 -10.99
CA SER A 211 28.25 -20.55 -12.21
C SER A 211 28.91 -19.20 -12.51
N ILE A 212 28.16 -18.10 -12.38
CA ILE A 212 28.70 -16.74 -12.58
C ILE A 212 29.81 -16.46 -11.57
N PHE A 213 29.58 -16.71 -10.28
CA PHE A 213 30.58 -16.51 -9.24
C PHE A 213 31.84 -17.36 -9.48
N THR A 214 31.67 -18.63 -9.82
CA THR A 214 32.82 -19.50 -10.11
C THR A 214 33.58 -19.08 -11.37
N SER A 215 32.89 -18.57 -12.39
CA SER A 215 33.51 -18.09 -13.62
C SER A 215 34.42 -16.90 -13.40
N PHE A 216 34.10 -15.99 -12.49
CA PHE A 216 34.99 -14.86 -12.14
C PHE A 216 36.36 -15.32 -11.64
N PHE A 217 36.47 -16.52 -11.03
CA PHE A 217 37.73 -17.06 -10.50
C PHE A 217 38.46 -18.01 -11.45
N ILE A 218 37.72 -18.68 -12.34
CA ILE A 218 38.28 -19.75 -13.21
C ILE A 218 38.67 -19.20 -14.57
N VAL A 219 37.87 -18.27 -15.13
CA VAL A 219 38.11 -17.76 -16.50
C VAL A 219 39.27 -16.79 -16.51
N GLY A 220 40.25 -17.05 -17.40
CA GLY A 220 41.36 -16.14 -17.65
C GLY A 220 40.94 -14.92 -18.46
N SER A 221 41.91 -14.08 -18.88
CA SER A 221 41.63 -12.93 -19.71
C SER A 221 41.09 -13.36 -21.08
N VAL A 222 39.89 -12.85 -21.45
CA VAL A 222 39.19 -13.14 -22.69
C VAL A 222 38.82 -11.81 -23.37
N GLU A 223 38.99 -11.75 -24.67
CA GLU A 223 38.51 -10.64 -25.49
C GLU A 223 37.06 -10.92 -25.91
N VAL A 224 36.16 -9.96 -25.61
CA VAL A 224 34.73 -10.05 -25.91
C VAL A 224 34.40 -9.05 -27.00
N ASN A 225 33.69 -9.51 -28.03
CA ASN A 225 33.21 -8.65 -29.12
C ASN A 225 32.04 -7.80 -28.62
N LEU A 226 32.11 -6.50 -28.82
CA LEU A 226 31.07 -5.54 -28.45
C LEU A 226 29.98 -5.47 -29.53
N PRO A 227 28.70 -5.28 -29.15
CA PRO A 227 27.63 -5.05 -30.11
C PRO A 227 27.85 -3.74 -30.88
N ASP A 228 27.58 -3.76 -32.21
CA ASP A 228 27.74 -2.62 -33.08
C ASP A 228 26.82 -1.46 -32.69
N MET A 229 27.35 -0.23 -32.75
CA MET A 229 26.61 0.99 -32.49
C MET A 229 26.08 1.63 -33.76
N SER A 230 24.84 1.40 -34.12
CA SER A 230 24.17 2.10 -35.24
C SER A 230 23.83 3.58 -34.93
N ILE A 231 23.91 4.02 -33.69
CA ILE A 231 23.42 5.36 -33.24
C ILE A 231 24.51 6.42 -33.17
N LEU A 232 25.79 6.07 -33.08
CA LEU A 232 26.90 7.02 -32.99
C LEU A 232 27.89 6.75 -34.15
N ASN A 233 27.91 7.62 -35.13
CA ASN A 233 28.91 7.65 -36.23
C ASN A 233 30.30 7.96 -35.65
N GLY A 234 31.01 6.98 -35.13
CA GLY A 234 32.35 7.11 -34.61
C GLY A 234 33.12 5.79 -34.68
N THR A 235 34.42 5.86 -34.90
CA THR A 235 35.38 4.75 -34.84
C THR A 235 35.37 4.17 -33.39
N SER A 236 34.44 3.27 -33.12
CA SER A 236 34.33 2.60 -31.85
C SER A 236 35.15 1.30 -31.86
N ARG A 237 35.84 1.01 -30.77
CA ARG A 237 36.47 -0.30 -30.54
C ARG A 237 35.41 -1.38 -30.68
N SER A 238 35.69 -2.39 -31.50
CA SER A 238 34.81 -3.54 -31.71
C SER A 238 34.96 -4.63 -30.66
N SER A 239 35.96 -4.52 -29.80
CA SER A 239 36.23 -5.50 -28.73
C SER A 239 36.65 -4.84 -27.42
N ALA A 240 36.34 -5.49 -26.31
CA ALA A 240 36.79 -5.11 -24.97
C ALA A 240 37.23 -6.37 -24.17
N ASN A 241 38.07 -6.15 -23.15
CA ASN A 241 38.71 -7.24 -22.48
C ASN A 241 38.07 -7.56 -21.13
N TYR A 242 37.81 -8.84 -20.88
CA TYR A 242 37.75 -9.38 -19.53
C TYR A 242 39.19 -9.55 -19.05
N THR A 243 39.59 -8.74 -18.06
CA THR A 243 41.02 -8.66 -17.66
C THR A 243 41.39 -9.66 -16.56
N GLY A 244 40.40 -10.30 -15.92
CA GLY A 244 40.61 -11.01 -14.66
C GLY A 244 40.95 -10.06 -13.51
N PHE A 245 41.36 -10.58 -12.37
CA PHE A 245 41.68 -9.78 -11.16
C PHE A 245 42.93 -8.92 -11.38
N LYS A 246 42.75 -7.68 -11.79
CA LYS A 246 43.81 -6.69 -11.96
C LYS A 246 43.51 -5.43 -11.14
N LEU A 247 44.49 -4.94 -10.37
CA LEU A 247 44.32 -3.73 -9.55
C LEU A 247 44.09 -2.46 -10.42
N ASN A 248 44.69 -2.40 -11.60
CA ASN A 248 44.50 -1.27 -12.53
C ASN A 248 43.08 -1.18 -13.02
N THR A 249 42.45 -2.28 -13.40
CA THR A 249 41.05 -2.35 -13.80
C THR A 249 40.12 -1.89 -12.69
N LEU A 250 40.39 -2.32 -11.46
CA LEU A 250 39.63 -1.84 -10.30
C LEU A 250 39.75 -0.32 -10.12
N LYS A 251 40.99 0.25 -10.20
CA LYS A 251 41.22 1.69 -10.05
C LYS A 251 40.46 2.51 -11.09
N GLU A 252 40.41 2.05 -12.33
CA GLU A 252 39.66 2.69 -13.41
C GLU A 252 38.14 2.67 -13.16
N ASN A 253 37.63 1.60 -12.56
CA ASN A 253 36.21 1.42 -12.27
C ASN A 253 35.73 2.01 -10.94
N LEU A 254 36.61 2.61 -10.13
CA LEU A 254 36.20 3.19 -8.84
C LEU A 254 35.35 4.44 -8.99
N LEU A 255 35.69 5.34 -9.90
CA LEU A 255 35.07 6.65 -10.08
C LEU A 255 33.99 6.60 -11.19
N PRO A 256 32.98 7.47 -11.15
CA PRO A 256 31.94 7.53 -12.16
C PRO A 256 32.48 8.03 -13.51
N SER A 257 31.91 7.51 -14.61
CA SER A 257 32.15 7.98 -15.97
C SER A 257 30.89 7.75 -16.77
N TYR A 258 29.99 8.72 -16.73
CA TYR A 258 28.71 8.64 -17.44
C TYR A 258 28.89 8.83 -18.93
N THR A 259 28.27 7.96 -19.72
CA THR A 259 28.29 7.97 -21.18
C THR A 259 26.87 7.85 -21.73
N VAL A 260 26.74 8.01 -23.05
CA VAL A 260 25.47 7.78 -23.73
C VAL A 260 25.15 6.28 -23.76
N ASP A 261 23.94 5.92 -23.33
CA ASP A 261 23.45 4.55 -23.39
C ASP A 261 23.26 4.12 -24.87
N TYR A 262 23.83 3.02 -25.25
CA TYR A 262 23.81 2.53 -26.62
C TYR A 262 22.44 2.05 -27.10
N THR A 263 21.51 1.76 -26.18
CA THR A 263 20.13 1.30 -26.50
C THR A 263 19.14 2.45 -26.63
N THR A 264 19.27 3.48 -25.78
CA THR A 264 18.31 4.61 -25.73
C THR A 264 18.85 5.87 -26.39
N GLY A 265 20.17 5.98 -26.60
CA GLY A 265 20.82 7.18 -27.14
C GLY A 265 20.80 8.38 -26.18
N THR A 266 20.47 8.17 -24.91
CA THR A 266 20.38 9.25 -23.91
C THR A 266 21.63 9.28 -23.04
N MET A 267 22.10 10.48 -22.69
CA MET A 267 23.17 10.65 -21.71
C MET A 267 22.71 10.14 -20.34
N MET A 268 23.50 9.26 -19.73
CA MET A 268 23.23 8.75 -18.40
C MET A 268 23.65 9.73 -17.31
N ASP A 269 22.98 9.65 -16.17
CA ASP A 269 23.29 10.36 -14.95
C ASP A 269 22.97 9.48 -13.74
N PHE A 270 23.31 9.95 -12.53
CA PHE A 270 23.05 9.22 -11.29
C PHE A 270 21.58 8.79 -11.16
N ALA A 271 20.65 9.68 -11.47
CA ALA A 271 19.22 9.44 -11.29
C ALA A 271 18.68 8.35 -12.23
N LYS A 272 19.10 8.38 -13.51
CA LYS A 272 18.70 7.38 -14.50
C LYS A 272 19.27 6.01 -14.20
N VAL A 273 20.56 5.94 -13.84
CA VAL A 273 21.21 4.67 -13.45
C VAL A 273 20.57 4.12 -12.18
N PHE A 274 20.27 4.97 -11.19
CA PHE A 274 19.55 4.57 -9.98
C PHE A 274 18.16 4.01 -10.32
N ALA A 275 17.40 4.65 -11.20
CA ALA A 275 16.09 4.19 -11.61
C ALA A 275 16.11 2.79 -12.22
N VAL A 276 17.10 2.53 -13.09
CA VAL A 276 17.28 1.20 -13.72
C VAL A 276 17.64 0.16 -12.66
N MET A 277 18.60 0.46 -11.79
CA MET A 277 19.07 -0.44 -10.75
C MET A 277 17.99 -0.73 -9.67
N PHE A 278 17.22 0.29 -9.29
CA PHE A 278 16.19 0.17 -8.24
C PHE A 278 15.12 -0.87 -8.58
N ASN A 279 14.81 -1.07 -9.88
CA ASN A 279 13.87 -2.12 -10.30
C ASN A 279 14.28 -3.52 -9.85
N GLY A 280 15.58 -3.82 -9.73
CA GLY A 280 16.07 -5.07 -9.16
C GLY A 280 15.78 -5.24 -7.68
N CYS A 281 15.41 -4.17 -7.01
CA CYS A 281 15.12 -4.17 -5.57
C CYS A 281 13.61 -4.14 -5.25
N THR A 282 12.71 -3.98 -6.23
CA THR A 282 11.27 -3.71 -6.02
C THR A 282 10.44 -4.92 -5.60
N GLY A 283 10.90 -6.14 -5.74
CA GLY A 283 10.12 -7.37 -5.58
C GLY A 283 9.65 -7.73 -4.18
N ILE A 284 9.81 -6.87 -3.16
CA ILE A 284 9.52 -7.17 -1.75
C ILE A 284 8.05 -7.54 -1.46
N MET A 285 7.13 -7.07 -2.28
CA MET A 285 5.69 -7.33 -2.10
C MET A 285 5.24 -8.68 -2.68
N ALA A 286 6.08 -9.40 -3.41
CA ALA A 286 5.73 -10.68 -4.05
C ALA A 286 5.24 -11.71 -3.02
N GLY A 287 5.91 -11.83 -1.87
CA GLY A 287 5.49 -12.72 -0.78
C GLY A 287 4.19 -12.27 -0.11
N SER A 288 3.95 -10.98 0.04
CA SER A 288 2.72 -10.46 0.63
C SER A 288 1.52 -10.61 -0.29
N ASN A 289 1.71 -10.55 -1.62
CA ASN A 289 0.65 -10.78 -2.61
C ASN A 289 0.10 -12.22 -2.57
N MET A 290 0.87 -13.16 -2.02
CA MET A 290 0.47 -14.56 -1.82
C MET A 290 -0.08 -14.85 -0.41
N SER A 291 -0.41 -13.83 0.38
CA SER A 291 -0.85 -13.96 1.79
C SER A 291 -1.99 -14.96 2.00
N GLY A 292 -2.95 -15.05 1.06
CA GLY A 292 -4.07 -15.99 1.12
C GLY A 292 -3.65 -17.47 1.04
N ASP A 293 -2.51 -17.77 0.42
CA ASP A 293 -2.01 -19.12 0.22
C ASP A 293 -1.02 -19.57 1.33
N LEU A 294 -0.67 -18.67 2.25
CA LEU A 294 0.26 -18.95 3.34
C LEU A 294 -0.40 -19.67 4.53
N LYS A 295 0.35 -20.56 5.18
CA LYS A 295 -0.12 -21.25 6.40
C LYS A 295 -0.27 -20.26 7.58
N ASN A 296 0.73 -19.42 7.82
CA ASN A 296 0.78 -18.40 8.86
C ASN A 296 1.37 -17.11 8.30
N PRO A 297 0.55 -16.21 7.68
CA PRO A 297 1.05 -15.00 7.04
C PRO A 297 1.84 -14.09 8.00
N SER A 298 1.33 -13.87 9.21
CA SER A 298 1.96 -13.00 10.21
C SER A 298 3.37 -13.44 10.64
N TYR A 299 3.67 -14.74 10.55
CA TYR A 299 5.00 -15.27 10.85
C TYR A 299 5.88 -15.35 9.60
N SER A 300 5.27 -15.74 8.46
CA SER A 300 6.00 -16.05 7.24
C SER A 300 6.47 -14.79 6.50
N ILE A 301 5.62 -13.76 6.41
CA ILE A 301 5.94 -12.54 5.67
C ILE A 301 7.15 -11.82 6.26
N PRO A 302 7.23 -11.48 7.56
CA PRO A 302 8.37 -10.75 8.09
C PRO A 302 9.70 -11.49 7.90
N ARG A 303 9.73 -12.77 8.27
CA ARG A 303 10.98 -13.55 8.20
C ARG A 303 11.41 -13.82 6.78
N GLY A 304 10.47 -14.17 5.91
CA GLY A 304 10.76 -14.49 4.52
C GLY A 304 11.24 -13.27 3.74
N THR A 305 10.57 -12.12 3.89
CA THR A 305 10.94 -10.89 3.18
C THR A 305 12.29 -10.35 3.66
N LEU A 306 12.54 -10.30 4.98
CA LEU A 306 13.84 -9.86 5.50
C LEU A 306 14.99 -10.76 5.06
N ALA A 307 14.81 -12.09 5.09
CA ALA A 307 15.82 -13.02 4.60
C ALA A 307 16.14 -12.81 3.12
N ALA A 308 15.10 -12.61 2.28
CA ALA A 308 15.29 -12.32 0.86
C ALA A 308 16.02 -11.00 0.62
N VAL A 309 15.64 -9.94 1.32
CA VAL A 309 16.28 -8.60 1.21
C VAL A 309 17.77 -8.66 1.58
N ILE A 310 18.12 -9.32 2.68
CA ILE A 310 19.52 -9.45 3.11
C ILE A 310 20.32 -10.27 2.09
N THR A 311 19.77 -11.38 1.62
CA THR A 311 20.44 -12.26 0.64
C THR A 311 20.71 -11.51 -0.67
N THR A 312 19.72 -10.78 -1.19
CA THR A 312 19.86 -10.03 -2.44
C THR A 312 20.83 -8.85 -2.29
N PHE A 313 20.81 -8.16 -1.16
CA PHE A 313 21.77 -7.08 -0.87
C PHE A 313 23.23 -7.58 -0.92
N ILE A 314 23.51 -8.69 -0.26
CA ILE A 314 24.86 -9.28 -0.27
C ILE A 314 25.24 -9.69 -1.69
N THR A 315 24.36 -10.40 -2.40
CA THR A 315 24.61 -10.87 -3.77
C THR A 315 24.92 -9.72 -4.72
N TYR A 316 24.13 -8.65 -4.70
CA TYR A 316 24.33 -7.49 -5.59
C TYR A 316 25.64 -6.76 -5.31
N ASN A 317 25.99 -6.53 -4.04
CA ASN A 317 27.26 -5.87 -3.70
C ASN A 317 28.49 -6.72 -4.07
N VAL A 318 28.43 -8.02 -3.82
CA VAL A 318 29.52 -8.95 -4.20
C VAL A 318 29.67 -9.00 -5.73
N LEU A 319 28.57 -9.11 -6.47
CA LEU A 319 28.59 -9.15 -7.92
C LEU A 319 29.12 -7.84 -8.52
N SER A 320 28.72 -6.68 -7.96
CA SER A 320 29.24 -5.37 -8.37
C SER A 320 30.75 -5.24 -8.12
N LEU A 321 31.23 -5.72 -6.98
CA LEU A 321 32.64 -5.71 -6.65
C LEU A 321 33.45 -6.58 -7.62
N LEU A 322 32.99 -7.80 -7.89
CA LEU A 322 33.66 -8.73 -8.80
C LEU A 322 33.69 -8.14 -10.22
N SER A 323 32.56 -7.62 -10.73
CA SER A 323 32.48 -6.99 -12.04
C SER A 323 33.44 -5.79 -12.17
N ALA A 324 33.51 -4.93 -11.15
CA ALA A 324 34.43 -3.78 -11.15
C ALA A 324 35.89 -4.17 -11.13
N TRP A 325 36.22 -5.32 -10.50
CA TRP A 325 37.60 -5.77 -10.36
C TRP A 325 38.14 -6.50 -11.58
N THR A 326 37.26 -7.13 -12.36
CA THR A 326 37.66 -8.07 -13.41
C THR A 326 37.36 -7.61 -14.83
N CYS A 327 36.42 -6.68 -15.01
CA CYS A 327 35.95 -6.26 -16.34
C CYS A 327 36.43 -4.86 -16.70
N GLU A 328 36.88 -4.67 -17.94
CA GLU A 328 37.18 -3.34 -18.49
C GLU A 328 35.92 -2.48 -18.54
N ARG A 329 36.06 -1.17 -18.29
CA ARG A 329 34.90 -0.25 -18.23
C ARG A 329 34.09 -0.23 -19.53
N HIS A 330 34.74 -0.25 -20.68
CA HIS A 330 34.07 -0.28 -21.98
C HIS A 330 33.16 -1.51 -22.16
N LEU A 331 33.58 -2.68 -21.63
CA LEU A 331 32.76 -3.87 -21.62
C LEU A 331 31.48 -3.65 -20.80
N LEU A 332 31.62 -3.13 -19.59
CA LEU A 332 30.50 -2.89 -18.68
C LEU A 332 29.51 -1.84 -19.21
N GLN A 333 29.98 -0.84 -19.97
CA GLN A 333 29.12 0.23 -20.49
C GLN A 333 28.39 -0.15 -21.78
N ARG A 334 28.91 -1.11 -22.57
CA ARG A 334 28.44 -1.40 -23.93
C ARG A 334 27.83 -2.79 -24.10
N ASP A 335 28.08 -3.69 -23.16
CA ASP A 335 27.50 -5.03 -23.23
C ASP A 335 26.69 -5.34 -21.98
N TYR A 336 25.39 -5.48 -22.15
CA TYR A 336 24.51 -5.90 -21.07
C TYR A 336 24.59 -7.40 -20.77
N SER A 337 24.96 -8.22 -21.77
CA SER A 337 25.02 -9.67 -21.67
C SER A 337 26.37 -10.24 -21.24
N PHE A 338 27.35 -9.38 -20.95
CA PHE A 338 28.74 -9.74 -20.64
C PHE A 338 28.89 -10.91 -19.64
N LEU A 339 27.96 -11.08 -18.69
CA LEU A 339 27.99 -12.20 -17.72
C LEU A 339 27.82 -13.57 -18.39
N GLY A 340 27.12 -13.61 -19.53
CA GLY A 340 27.04 -14.83 -20.35
C GLY A 340 28.35 -15.12 -21.06
N ASP A 341 28.97 -14.09 -21.63
CA ASP A 341 30.16 -14.21 -22.48
C ASP A 341 31.43 -14.57 -21.67
N ILE A 342 31.52 -14.13 -20.43
CA ILE A 342 32.61 -14.48 -19.50
C ILE A 342 32.38 -15.79 -18.74
N ASN A 343 31.24 -16.49 -18.96
CA ASN A 343 30.89 -17.67 -18.17
C ASN A 343 31.56 -18.94 -18.74
N VAL A 344 31.94 -19.86 -17.85
CA VAL A 344 32.45 -21.20 -18.24
C VAL A 344 31.42 -21.95 -19.07
N TRP A 345 30.14 -21.78 -18.77
CA TRP A 345 29.06 -22.44 -19.49
C TRP A 345 27.93 -21.47 -19.81
N PRO A 346 28.05 -20.67 -20.89
CA PRO A 346 27.11 -19.63 -21.27
C PRO A 346 25.63 -20.05 -21.29
N PRO A 347 25.25 -21.26 -21.78
CA PRO A 347 23.85 -21.66 -21.81
C PRO A 347 23.16 -21.69 -20.45
N LEU A 348 23.88 -21.97 -19.35
CA LEU A 348 23.31 -21.99 -18.01
C LEU A 348 22.88 -20.59 -17.55
N VAL A 349 23.70 -19.57 -17.85
CA VAL A 349 23.37 -18.18 -17.53
C VAL A 349 22.17 -17.72 -18.34
N THR A 350 22.13 -18.04 -19.64
CA THR A 350 20.99 -17.71 -20.52
C THR A 350 19.69 -18.35 -20.03
N ILE A 351 19.71 -19.64 -19.66
CA ILE A 351 18.55 -20.33 -19.07
C ILE A 351 18.17 -19.69 -17.72
N GLY A 352 19.15 -19.28 -16.92
CA GLY A 352 18.94 -18.57 -15.66
C GLY A 352 18.22 -17.24 -15.85
N ILE A 353 18.68 -16.42 -16.82
CA ILE A 353 18.06 -15.14 -17.18
C ILE A 353 16.61 -15.35 -17.62
N TYR A 354 16.37 -16.26 -18.56
CA TYR A 354 15.02 -16.49 -19.11
C TYR A 354 14.06 -16.99 -18.03
N SER A 355 14.50 -17.96 -17.22
CA SER A 355 13.68 -18.53 -16.14
C SER A 355 13.34 -17.51 -15.07
N SER A 356 14.32 -16.74 -14.58
CA SER A 356 14.12 -15.74 -13.51
C SER A 356 13.24 -14.58 -13.98
N THR A 357 13.52 -14.07 -15.18
CA THR A 357 12.78 -12.93 -15.74
C THR A 357 11.33 -13.29 -16.06
N MET A 358 11.11 -14.48 -16.61
CA MET A 358 9.76 -14.99 -16.86
C MET A 358 8.99 -15.21 -15.55
N SER A 359 9.65 -15.74 -14.51
CA SER A 359 9.04 -15.89 -13.19
C SER A 359 8.66 -14.54 -12.57
N ALA A 360 9.52 -13.52 -12.71
CA ALA A 360 9.24 -12.17 -12.24
C ALA A 360 8.05 -11.54 -12.99
N ALA A 361 7.96 -11.70 -14.30
CA ALA A 361 6.83 -11.25 -15.11
C ALA A 361 5.51 -11.93 -14.66
N MET A 362 5.52 -13.25 -14.48
CA MET A 362 4.35 -13.98 -13.96
C MET A 362 3.96 -13.53 -12.56
N SER A 363 4.93 -13.30 -11.67
CA SER A 363 4.67 -12.81 -10.30
C SER A 363 3.96 -11.47 -10.30
N ASN A 364 4.38 -10.53 -11.16
CA ASN A 364 3.72 -9.24 -11.32
C ASN A 364 2.32 -9.37 -11.92
N LEU A 365 2.12 -10.21 -12.92
CA LEU A 365 0.80 -10.45 -13.52
C LEU A 365 -0.18 -11.07 -12.51
N ILE A 366 0.28 -12.04 -11.71
CA ILE A 366 -0.50 -12.62 -10.61
C ILE A 366 -0.80 -11.56 -9.55
N GLY A 367 0.19 -10.75 -9.16
CA GLY A 367 0.05 -9.66 -8.22
C GLY A 367 -1.01 -8.65 -8.67
N ALA A 368 -0.89 -8.15 -9.91
CA ALA A 368 -1.86 -7.24 -10.51
C ALA A 368 -3.28 -7.82 -10.50
N SER A 369 -3.45 -9.06 -10.97
CA SER A 369 -4.76 -9.71 -11.03
C SER A 369 -5.42 -9.89 -9.67
N ARG A 370 -4.66 -10.22 -8.64
CA ARG A 370 -5.18 -10.37 -7.26
C ARG A 370 -5.56 -9.04 -6.64
N ILE A 371 -4.79 -7.98 -6.89
CA ILE A 371 -5.12 -6.62 -6.44
C ILE A 371 -6.40 -6.16 -7.13
N LEU A 372 -6.52 -6.32 -8.45
CA LEU A 372 -7.70 -5.93 -9.20
C LEU A 372 -8.96 -6.70 -8.74
N TYR A 373 -8.82 -7.99 -8.47
CA TYR A 373 -9.90 -8.81 -7.91
C TYR A 373 -10.33 -8.29 -6.54
N ALA A 374 -9.38 -7.99 -5.64
CA ALA A 374 -9.67 -7.46 -4.32
C ALA A 374 -10.39 -6.10 -4.39
N LEU A 375 -9.91 -5.17 -5.24
CA LEU A 375 -10.55 -3.88 -5.52
C LEU A 375 -11.99 -4.06 -6.03
N SER A 376 -12.21 -5.03 -6.93
CA SER A 376 -13.54 -5.31 -7.46
C SER A 376 -14.49 -5.90 -6.42
N LYS A 377 -13.98 -6.75 -5.51
CA LYS A 377 -14.74 -7.34 -4.40
C LYS A 377 -15.23 -6.25 -3.43
N ASP A 378 -14.41 -5.25 -3.19
CA ASP A 378 -14.71 -4.14 -2.29
C ASP A 378 -15.67 -3.09 -2.87
N ARG A 379 -16.08 -3.23 -4.14
CA ARG A 379 -17.06 -2.37 -4.86
C ARG A 379 -16.72 -0.87 -4.85
N LEU A 380 -15.46 -0.50 -4.77
CA LEU A 380 -15.03 0.91 -4.68
C LEU A 380 -15.41 1.72 -5.92
N PHE A 381 -15.45 1.10 -7.09
CA PHE A 381 -15.78 1.72 -8.38
C PHE A 381 -17.14 1.23 -8.93
N GLY A 382 -18.05 0.82 -8.07
CA GLY A 382 -19.41 0.41 -8.45
C GLY A 382 -19.45 -0.71 -9.50
N GLY A 383 -20.11 -0.45 -10.62
CA GLY A 383 -20.28 -1.41 -11.71
C GLY A 383 -19.09 -1.57 -12.66
N VAL A 384 -18.16 -0.59 -12.72
CA VAL A 384 -17.06 -0.59 -13.70
C VAL A 384 -16.14 -1.80 -13.52
N LEU A 385 -15.78 -2.14 -12.29
CA LEU A 385 -14.96 -3.30 -11.97
C LEU A 385 -15.75 -4.59 -11.69
N ALA A 386 -17.06 -4.59 -11.89
CA ALA A 386 -17.91 -5.77 -11.66
C ALA A 386 -17.48 -7.03 -12.44
N PRO A 387 -17.03 -6.96 -13.71
CA PRO A 387 -16.57 -8.14 -14.45
C PRO A 387 -15.36 -8.82 -13.79
N ALA A 388 -14.49 -8.05 -13.16
CA ALA A 388 -13.26 -8.55 -12.50
C ALA A 388 -13.53 -9.46 -11.28
N ARG A 389 -14.78 -9.53 -10.79
CA ARG A 389 -15.20 -10.44 -9.70
C ARG A 389 -15.36 -11.89 -10.12
N LYS A 390 -15.47 -12.14 -11.42
CA LYS A 390 -15.71 -13.50 -11.90
C LYS A 390 -14.51 -14.38 -11.64
N THR A 391 -14.73 -15.47 -10.90
CA THR A 391 -13.72 -16.49 -10.60
C THR A 391 -14.05 -17.79 -11.31
N SER A 392 -13.01 -18.59 -11.60
CA SER A 392 -13.14 -19.97 -12.08
C SER A 392 -13.67 -20.86 -10.95
N GLN A 393 -14.07 -22.11 -11.26
CA GLN A 393 -14.46 -23.12 -10.26
C GLN A 393 -13.34 -23.41 -9.24
N SER A 394 -12.09 -23.22 -9.62
CA SER A 394 -10.90 -23.31 -8.75
C SER A 394 -10.66 -22.08 -7.89
N GLY A 395 -11.50 -21.03 -7.98
CA GLY A 395 -11.32 -19.78 -7.23
C GLY A 395 -10.35 -18.77 -7.87
N ASN A 396 -9.77 -19.07 -9.03
CA ASN A 396 -8.85 -18.18 -9.73
C ASN A 396 -9.61 -17.04 -10.46
N PRO A 397 -9.23 -15.76 -10.31
CA PRO A 397 -9.92 -14.60 -10.91
C PRO A 397 -9.51 -14.40 -12.39
N TRP A 398 -9.95 -15.26 -13.29
CA TRP A 398 -9.53 -15.29 -14.69
C TRP A 398 -9.82 -13.99 -15.46
N VAL A 399 -10.93 -13.29 -15.16
CA VAL A 399 -11.24 -12.01 -15.81
C VAL A 399 -10.26 -10.92 -15.38
N SER A 400 -9.89 -10.89 -14.09
CA SER A 400 -8.86 -9.96 -13.60
C SER A 400 -7.49 -10.24 -14.24
N VAL A 401 -7.14 -11.51 -14.48
CA VAL A 401 -5.91 -11.88 -15.20
C VAL A 401 -5.98 -11.37 -16.65
N LEU A 402 -7.12 -11.53 -17.33
CA LEU A 402 -7.32 -11.05 -18.71
C LEU A 402 -7.18 -9.53 -18.81
N ILE A 403 -7.83 -8.77 -17.91
CA ILE A 403 -7.72 -7.30 -17.89
C ILE A 403 -6.27 -6.88 -17.65
N SER A 404 -5.60 -7.50 -16.69
CA SER A 404 -4.18 -7.21 -16.41
C SER A 404 -3.29 -7.52 -17.62
N TRP A 405 -3.54 -8.63 -18.30
CA TRP A 405 -2.83 -9.01 -19.52
C TRP A 405 -2.98 -7.97 -20.63
N VAL A 406 -4.22 -7.51 -20.91
CA VAL A 406 -4.48 -6.46 -21.92
C VAL A 406 -3.73 -5.18 -21.58
N LEU A 407 -3.72 -4.76 -20.32
CA LEU A 407 -3.01 -3.55 -19.92
C LEU A 407 -1.49 -3.70 -20.01
N VAL A 408 -0.93 -4.85 -19.65
CA VAL A 408 0.50 -5.14 -19.86
C VAL A 408 0.84 -5.06 -21.35
N GLN A 409 -0.02 -5.60 -22.22
CA GLN A 409 0.16 -5.52 -23.68
C GLN A 409 0.20 -4.06 -24.18
N VAL A 410 -0.67 -3.19 -23.64
CA VAL A 410 -0.64 -1.76 -23.98
C VAL A 410 0.68 -1.11 -23.58
N VAL A 411 1.21 -1.44 -22.40
CA VAL A 411 2.49 -0.89 -21.94
C VAL A 411 3.67 -1.41 -22.79
N LEU A 412 3.60 -2.63 -23.32
CA LEU A 412 4.64 -3.21 -24.19
C LEU A 412 4.88 -2.38 -25.47
N PHE A 413 3.90 -1.62 -25.96
CA PHE A 413 4.08 -0.71 -27.11
C PHE A 413 5.14 0.40 -26.86
N ALA A 414 5.53 0.67 -25.61
CA ALA A 414 6.61 1.61 -25.32
C ALA A 414 8.01 1.13 -25.79
N GLY A 415 8.19 -0.16 -25.98
CA GLY A 415 9.27 -0.79 -26.77
C GLY A 415 10.66 -0.83 -26.13
N LYS A 416 11.03 0.01 -25.18
CA LYS A 416 12.39 0.08 -24.61
C LYS A 416 12.38 -0.05 -23.09
N LEU A 417 13.16 -0.99 -22.53
CA LEU A 417 13.24 -1.28 -21.10
C LEU A 417 13.64 -0.05 -20.27
N ASN A 418 14.70 0.64 -20.64
CA ASN A 418 15.23 1.75 -19.85
C ASN A 418 14.26 2.95 -19.79
N THR A 419 13.41 3.13 -20.80
CA THR A 419 12.37 4.18 -20.82
C THR A 419 11.27 3.90 -19.81
N ILE A 420 10.79 2.65 -19.75
CA ILE A 420 9.72 2.24 -18.81
C ILE A 420 10.26 2.14 -17.40
N SER A 421 11.53 1.81 -17.22
CA SER A 421 12.20 1.63 -15.94
C SER A 421 12.00 2.80 -14.97
N SER A 422 12.14 4.04 -15.45
CA SER A 422 11.94 5.25 -14.62
C SER A 422 10.51 5.39 -14.13
N ILE A 423 9.52 5.09 -14.97
CA ILE A 423 8.08 5.14 -14.63
C ILE A 423 7.75 4.08 -13.60
N VAL A 424 8.21 2.85 -13.83
CA VAL A 424 8.00 1.71 -12.90
C VAL A 424 8.58 2.02 -11.53
N THR A 425 9.80 2.54 -11.50
CA THR A 425 10.48 2.91 -10.24
C THR A 425 9.68 3.95 -9.46
N ILE A 426 9.20 5.00 -10.13
CA ILE A 426 8.40 6.06 -9.49
C ILE A 426 7.09 5.50 -8.92
N PHE A 427 6.39 4.63 -9.64
CA PHE A 427 5.18 4.00 -9.12
C PHE A 427 5.45 3.13 -7.91
N PHE A 428 6.51 2.31 -7.90
CA PHE A 428 6.87 1.51 -6.73
C PHE A 428 7.30 2.37 -5.54
N LEU A 429 8.10 3.42 -5.75
CA LEU A 429 8.46 4.37 -4.69
C LEU A 429 7.23 5.06 -4.10
N LEU A 430 6.27 5.46 -4.93
CA LEU A 430 5.01 6.05 -4.47
C LEU A 430 4.21 5.06 -3.62
N VAL A 431 4.12 3.81 -4.04
CA VAL A 431 3.44 2.75 -3.26
C VAL A 431 4.15 2.53 -1.92
N TYR A 432 5.48 2.47 -1.89
CA TYR A 432 6.24 2.28 -0.65
C TYR A 432 6.11 3.49 0.30
N ALA A 433 6.10 4.71 -0.24
CA ALA A 433 5.80 5.92 0.54
C ALA A 433 4.41 5.83 1.19
N ASN A 434 3.41 5.39 0.44
CA ASN A 434 2.04 5.26 0.95
C ASN A 434 1.88 4.13 1.98
N VAL A 435 2.60 3.02 1.84
CA VAL A 435 2.62 1.95 2.86
C VAL A 435 3.21 2.48 4.17
N ASN A 436 4.32 3.22 4.10
CA ASN A 436 4.90 3.87 5.27
C ASN A 436 3.95 4.91 5.87
N LEU A 437 3.24 5.70 5.03
CA LEU A 437 2.25 6.68 5.48
C LEU A 437 1.07 6.00 6.18
N ALA A 438 0.61 4.87 5.66
CA ALA A 438 -0.45 4.06 6.29
C ALA A 438 -0.06 3.63 7.70
N CYS A 439 1.15 3.10 7.88
CA CYS A 439 1.66 2.69 9.18
C CYS A 439 1.83 3.88 10.14
N LEU A 440 2.35 5.00 9.63
CA LEU A 440 2.50 6.24 10.40
C LEU A 440 1.14 6.76 10.89
N ALA A 441 0.13 6.76 10.04
CA ALA A 441 -1.22 7.19 10.38
C ALA A 441 -1.86 6.30 11.47
N LEU A 442 -1.68 4.98 11.37
CA LEU A 442 -2.17 4.02 12.38
C LEU A 442 -1.49 4.22 13.74
N GLU A 443 -0.19 4.43 13.75
CA GLU A 443 0.58 4.67 14.97
C GLU A 443 0.18 6.00 15.62
N TRP A 444 0.08 7.08 14.83
CA TRP A 444 -0.36 8.39 15.32
C TRP A 444 -1.81 8.43 15.78
N ALA A 445 -2.69 7.66 15.12
CA ALA A 445 -4.08 7.51 15.56
C ALA A 445 -4.18 6.73 16.87
N SER A 446 -3.11 6.09 17.34
CA SER A 446 -3.14 5.14 18.45
C SER A 446 -4.30 4.15 18.29
N ALA A 447 -4.44 3.60 17.06
CA ALA A 447 -5.55 2.72 16.73
C ALA A 447 -5.56 1.52 17.69
N PRO A 448 -6.66 1.23 18.40
CA PRO A 448 -6.70 0.20 19.44
C PRO A 448 -6.40 -1.20 18.90
N ASN A 449 -6.65 -1.40 17.61
CA ASN A 449 -6.42 -2.65 16.91
C ASN A 449 -5.01 -2.72 16.25
N PHE A 450 -4.20 -1.65 16.30
CA PHE A 450 -2.86 -1.64 15.74
C PHE A 450 -1.84 -1.88 16.86
N ARG A 451 -1.43 -3.14 17.01
CA ARG A 451 -0.43 -3.59 17.99
C ARG A 451 0.53 -4.56 17.30
N PRO A 452 1.42 -4.05 16.44
CA PRO A 452 2.35 -4.92 15.73
C PRO A 452 3.29 -5.63 16.70
N SER A 453 3.47 -6.93 16.52
CA SER A 453 4.45 -7.70 17.30
C SER A 453 5.89 -7.54 16.78
N PHE A 454 6.07 -6.84 15.68
CA PHE A 454 7.38 -6.59 15.05
C PHE A 454 8.14 -5.46 15.75
N ARG A 455 9.28 -5.78 16.36
CA ARG A 455 10.03 -4.87 17.26
C ARG A 455 10.79 -3.73 16.56
N CYS A 456 11.18 -3.92 15.30
CA CYS A 456 11.99 -2.92 14.57
C CYS A 456 11.14 -1.79 13.95
N PHE A 457 9.84 -1.83 14.13
CA PHE A 457 8.92 -0.82 13.65
C PHE A 457 8.82 0.35 14.63
N THR A 458 8.99 1.58 14.11
CA THR A 458 8.78 2.83 14.85
C THR A 458 8.22 3.90 13.91
N TRP A 459 7.57 4.94 14.44
CA TRP A 459 7.10 6.06 13.62
C TRP A 459 8.24 6.79 12.89
N HIS A 460 9.45 6.81 13.46
CA HIS A 460 10.64 7.38 12.83
C HIS A 460 11.03 6.63 11.56
N THR A 461 10.99 5.28 11.58
CA THR A 461 11.30 4.47 10.39
C THR A 461 10.31 4.75 9.26
N CYS A 462 9.03 4.94 9.58
CA CYS A 462 8.03 5.33 8.59
C CYS A 462 8.31 6.71 8.00
N ALA A 463 8.61 7.71 8.84
CA ALA A 463 8.89 9.07 8.39
C ALA A 463 10.13 9.12 7.49
N LEU A 464 11.20 8.42 7.86
CA LEU A 464 12.42 8.29 7.05
C LEU A 464 12.14 7.57 5.72
N GLY A 465 11.32 6.52 5.75
CA GLY A 465 10.90 5.81 4.54
C GLY A 465 10.10 6.69 3.58
N ILE A 466 9.16 7.49 4.08
CA ILE A 466 8.40 8.45 3.27
C ILE A 466 9.33 9.49 2.65
N LEU A 467 10.19 10.11 3.47
CA LEU A 467 11.13 11.13 3.01
C LEU A 467 12.07 10.57 1.94
N GLY A 468 12.65 9.40 2.18
CA GLY A 468 13.55 8.74 1.23
C GLY A 468 12.86 8.43 -0.11
N CYS A 469 11.65 7.87 -0.08
CA CYS A 469 10.88 7.61 -1.29
C CYS A 469 10.57 8.90 -2.07
N LEU A 470 10.11 9.95 -1.41
CA LEU A 470 9.79 11.22 -2.05
C LEU A 470 11.03 11.87 -2.68
N VAL A 471 12.12 11.97 -1.93
CA VAL A 471 13.38 12.55 -2.44
C VAL A 471 13.83 11.81 -3.70
N MET A 472 13.82 10.47 -3.67
CA MET A 472 14.25 9.69 -4.84
C MET A 472 13.29 9.80 -6.03
N MET A 473 11.98 9.88 -5.81
CA MET A 473 11.00 10.09 -6.89
C MET A 473 11.27 11.40 -7.64
N PHE A 474 11.47 12.50 -6.90
CA PHE A 474 11.73 13.81 -7.49
C PHE A 474 13.11 13.90 -8.13
N LEU A 475 14.09 13.19 -7.60
CA LEU A 475 15.44 13.14 -8.14
C LEU A 475 15.50 12.37 -9.48
N ILE A 476 14.70 11.29 -9.61
CA ILE A 476 14.64 10.51 -10.87
C ILE A 476 13.98 11.31 -11.98
N ASN A 477 12.77 11.79 -11.76
CA ASN A 477 12.05 12.63 -12.72
C ASN A 477 10.91 13.38 -12.01
N ALA A 478 11.09 14.69 -11.85
CA ALA A 478 10.10 15.54 -11.16
C ALA A 478 8.74 15.56 -11.89
N ILE A 479 8.71 15.55 -13.22
CA ILE A 479 7.46 15.60 -14.00
C ILE A 479 6.64 14.33 -13.75
N TYR A 480 7.27 13.15 -13.89
CA TYR A 480 6.57 11.88 -13.62
C TYR A 480 6.18 11.72 -12.17
N ALA A 481 6.98 12.23 -11.22
CA ALA A 481 6.66 12.22 -9.81
C ALA A 481 5.41 13.07 -9.51
N PHE A 482 5.35 14.32 -10.00
CA PHE A 482 4.16 15.16 -9.87
C PHE A 482 2.93 14.55 -10.54
N ALA A 483 3.07 14.03 -11.76
CA ALA A 483 1.97 13.39 -12.47
C ALA A 483 1.42 12.17 -11.71
N SER A 484 2.29 11.34 -11.13
CA SER A 484 1.89 10.16 -10.34
C SER A 484 1.18 10.55 -9.05
N ILE A 485 1.67 11.56 -8.34
CA ILE A 485 1.03 12.08 -7.12
C ILE A 485 -0.32 12.72 -7.46
N ALA A 486 -0.38 13.54 -8.52
CA ALA A 486 -1.63 14.16 -8.97
C ALA A 486 -2.68 13.12 -9.37
N PHE A 487 -2.26 12.07 -10.08
CA PHE A 487 -3.13 10.95 -10.45
C PHE A 487 -3.65 10.22 -9.21
N MET A 488 -2.80 9.94 -8.22
CA MET A 488 -3.21 9.33 -6.96
C MET A 488 -4.24 10.19 -6.21
N LEU A 489 -4.01 11.51 -6.13
CA LEU A 489 -4.94 12.44 -5.47
C LEU A 489 -6.27 12.53 -6.24
N LEU A 490 -6.24 12.52 -7.56
CA LEU A 490 -7.43 12.48 -8.40
C LEU A 490 -8.25 11.19 -8.14
N LEU A 491 -7.58 10.04 -8.05
CA LEU A 491 -8.24 8.78 -7.69
C LEU A 491 -8.87 8.84 -6.30
N LEU A 492 -8.16 9.43 -5.32
CA LEU A 492 -8.67 9.59 -3.97
C LEU A 492 -9.93 10.47 -3.97
N MET A 493 -9.93 11.60 -4.67
CA MET A 493 -11.09 12.48 -4.81
C MET A 493 -12.24 11.79 -5.53
N LEU A 494 -11.95 11.02 -6.57
CA LEU A 494 -12.97 10.24 -7.29
C LEU A 494 -13.64 9.21 -6.39
N ILE A 495 -12.87 8.46 -5.60
CA ILE A 495 -13.41 7.46 -4.67
C ILE A 495 -14.20 8.13 -3.56
N HIS A 496 -13.73 9.26 -3.06
CA HIS A 496 -14.46 10.07 -2.06
C HIS A 496 -15.81 10.53 -2.62
N TYR A 497 -15.85 11.02 -3.85
CA TYR A 497 -17.09 11.44 -4.52
C TYR A 497 -18.06 10.28 -4.76
N LEU A 498 -17.55 9.10 -5.13
CA LEU A 498 -18.35 7.90 -5.33
C LEU A 498 -18.96 7.36 -4.02
N GLY A 499 -18.42 7.74 -2.86
CA GLY A 499 -18.93 7.43 -1.53
C GLY A 499 -19.20 5.94 -1.31
N PRO A 500 -18.23 5.04 -1.49
CA PRO A 500 -18.48 3.61 -1.38
C PRO A 500 -18.94 3.24 0.03
N VAL A 501 -20.02 2.49 0.14
CA VAL A 501 -20.48 1.96 1.42
C VAL A 501 -19.50 0.89 1.88
N SER A 502 -18.70 1.19 2.90
CA SER A 502 -17.75 0.26 3.47
C SER A 502 -18.02 0.01 4.95
N ASN A 503 -17.87 -1.26 5.35
CA ASN A 503 -18.07 -1.69 6.75
C ASN A 503 -16.78 -1.61 7.58
N TRP A 504 -15.68 -1.02 7.07
CA TRP A 504 -14.36 -1.10 7.70
C TRP A 504 -14.00 0.08 8.60
N GLY A 505 -14.84 1.11 8.62
CA GLY A 505 -14.57 2.36 9.32
C GLY A 505 -13.55 3.24 8.58
N PHE A 506 -13.44 4.47 9.05
CA PHE A 506 -12.53 5.47 8.48
C PHE A 506 -11.43 5.79 9.48
N ILE A 507 -10.18 5.74 9.05
CA ILE A 507 -9.02 6.13 9.88
C ILE A 507 -9.14 7.60 10.34
N SER A 508 -9.78 8.45 9.53
CA SER A 508 -10.06 9.85 9.88
C SER A 508 -10.80 9.99 11.20
N GLN A 509 -11.78 9.13 11.46
CA GLN A 509 -12.53 9.12 12.73
C GLN A 509 -11.64 8.72 13.91
N ALA A 510 -10.74 7.75 13.73
CA ALA A 510 -9.79 7.37 14.77
C ALA A 510 -8.77 8.48 15.06
N LEU A 511 -8.28 9.17 14.02
CA LEU A 511 -7.39 10.33 14.16
C LEU A 511 -8.08 11.48 14.88
N ILE A 512 -9.31 11.82 14.48
CA ILE A 512 -10.12 12.85 15.14
C ILE A 512 -10.33 12.49 16.61
N PHE A 513 -10.74 11.26 16.91
CA PHE A 513 -10.93 10.80 18.29
C PHE A 513 -9.65 10.95 19.14
N HIS A 514 -8.50 10.51 18.58
CA HIS A 514 -7.22 10.64 19.28
C HIS A 514 -6.85 12.11 19.54
N GLN A 515 -7.01 12.98 18.53
CA GLN A 515 -6.71 14.41 18.64
C GLN A 515 -7.65 15.09 19.65
N VAL A 516 -8.95 14.85 19.56
CA VAL A 516 -9.94 15.40 20.50
C VAL A 516 -9.59 14.99 21.92
N ARG A 517 -9.33 13.68 22.19
CA ARG A 517 -8.93 13.21 23.51
C ARG A 517 -7.67 13.90 24.01
N LYS A 518 -6.64 14.00 23.14
CA LYS A 518 -5.36 14.62 23.49
C LYS A 518 -5.50 16.10 23.82
N TYR A 519 -6.29 16.83 23.05
CA TYR A 519 -6.52 18.27 23.29
C TYR A 519 -7.41 18.51 24.51
N LEU A 520 -8.44 17.71 24.71
CA LEU A 520 -9.28 17.79 25.93
C LEU A 520 -8.48 17.56 27.21
N LEU A 521 -7.54 16.60 27.21
CA LEU A 521 -6.65 16.36 28.35
C LEU A 521 -5.64 17.49 28.58
N ARG A 522 -5.26 18.23 27.52
CA ARG A 522 -4.36 19.38 27.60
C ARG A 522 -5.07 20.68 27.98
N LEU A 523 -6.39 20.74 27.82
CA LEU A 523 -7.19 21.92 28.13
C LEU A 523 -7.30 22.06 29.67
N ASP A 524 -6.50 22.96 30.23
CA ASP A 524 -6.42 23.17 31.68
C ASP A 524 -7.31 24.35 32.09
N VAL A 525 -8.37 24.07 32.81
CA VAL A 525 -9.35 25.06 33.31
C VAL A 525 -8.67 26.12 34.20
N ARG A 526 -7.56 25.77 34.87
CA ARG A 526 -6.83 26.71 35.77
C ARG A 526 -6.12 27.82 35.01
N LYS A 527 -5.96 27.67 33.70
CA LYS A 527 -5.31 28.66 32.82
C LYS A 527 -6.29 29.51 32.04
N ASP A 528 -7.60 29.38 32.32
CA ASP A 528 -8.61 30.24 31.68
C ASP A 528 -8.41 31.69 32.06
N HIS A 529 -8.47 32.54 31.04
CA HIS A 529 -8.32 33.99 31.17
C HIS A 529 -9.55 34.69 30.58
N VAL A 530 -10.03 35.76 31.27
CA VAL A 530 -11.23 36.52 30.86
C VAL A 530 -11.17 36.98 29.39
N LYS A 531 -9.98 37.31 28.89
CA LYS A 531 -9.77 37.70 27.48
C LYS A 531 -10.22 36.64 26.46
N PHE A 532 -10.19 35.37 26.84
CA PHE A 532 -10.53 34.24 25.99
C PHE A 532 -11.79 33.51 26.41
N TRP A 533 -12.55 34.15 27.32
CA TRP A 533 -13.84 33.60 27.75
C TRP A 533 -14.78 33.42 26.55
N ARG A 534 -15.50 32.32 26.52
CA ARG A 534 -16.46 31.95 25.48
C ARG A 534 -17.75 31.47 26.12
N PRO A 535 -18.93 31.81 25.56
CA PRO A 535 -20.18 31.20 26.02
C PRO A 535 -20.20 29.72 25.67
N GLN A 536 -20.26 28.88 26.69
CA GLN A 536 -20.45 27.45 26.58
C GLN A 536 -21.86 27.12 27.04
N LEU A 537 -22.75 26.90 26.06
CA LEU A 537 -24.19 26.97 26.25
C LEU A 537 -24.79 25.58 26.43
N LEU A 538 -25.66 25.44 27.45
CA LEU A 538 -26.59 24.32 27.60
C LEU A 538 -28.00 24.83 27.41
N LEU A 539 -28.65 24.49 26.30
CA LEU A 539 -30.05 24.84 26.03
C LEU A 539 -30.95 23.66 26.43
N MET A 540 -31.90 23.95 27.30
CA MET A 540 -32.94 22.97 27.66
C MET A 540 -34.11 23.05 26.70
N VAL A 541 -34.37 21.94 26.01
CA VAL A 541 -35.44 21.79 25.01
C VAL A 541 -36.49 20.83 25.52
N ALA A 542 -37.71 21.31 25.70
CA ALA A 542 -38.84 20.49 26.09
C ALA A 542 -39.43 19.71 24.91
N ASN A 543 -39.74 20.45 23.82
CA ASN A 543 -40.27 19.88 22.59
C ASN A 543 -39.44 20.37 21.40
N PRO A 544 -38.78 19.46 20.65
CA PRO A 544 -37.93 19.84 19.53
C PRO A 544 -38.70 20.53 18.41
N CYS A 545 -39.96 20.17 18.17
CA CYS A 545 -40.74 20.73 17.06
C CYS A 545 -41.12 22.21 17.27
N SER A 546 -41.38 22.62 18.50
CA SER A 546 -41.75 24.01 18.82
C SER A 546 -40.56 24.94 19.07
N CYS A 547 -39.38 24.39 19.33
CA CYS A 547 -38.19 25.12 19.74
C CYS A 547 -37.15 25.31 18.62
N THR A 548 -37.48 25.02 17.36
CA THR A 548 -36.51 25.09 16.24
C THR A 548 -35.92 26.49 16.06
N ALA A 549 -36.75 27.51 16.12
CA ALA A 549 -36.30 28.92 16.02
C ALA A 549 -35.34 29.32 17.14
N LEU A 550 -35.62 28.87 18.37
CA LEU A 550 -34.75 29.11 19.53
C LEU A 550 -33.41 28.37 19.38
N VAL A 551 -33.44 27.13 18.93
CA VAL A 551 -32.24 26.33 18.71
C VAL A 551 -31.34 26.97 17.66
N THR A 552 -31.90 27.47 16.55
CA THR A 552 -31.16 28.19 15.51
C THR A 552 -30.59 29.51 16.01
N PHE A 553 -31.39 30.29 16.72
CA PHE A 553 -30.95 31.56 17.30
C PHE A 553 -29.76 31.38 18.26
N ILE A 554 -29.83 30.41 19.13
CA ILE A 554 -28.73 30.11 20.07
C ILE A 554 -27.50 29.57 19.33
N ASN A 555 -27.67 28.80 18.23
CA ASN A 555 -26.57 28.38 17.40
C ASN A 555 -25.80 29.59 16.82
N ASP A 556 -26.48 30.62 16.40
CA ASP A 556 -25.86 31.85 15.87
C ASP A 556 -25.18 32.67 16.98
N LEU A 557 -25.78 32.71 18.15
CA LEU A 557 -25.26 33.44 19.32
C LEU A 557 -23.96 32.84 19.88
N LYS A 558 -23.78 31.51 19.83
CA LYS A 558 -22.63 30.80 20.45
C LYS A 558 -21.28 31.16 19.86
N LYS A 559 -21.20 31.68 18.62
CA LYS A 559 -19.95 31.77 17.84
C LYS A 559 -19.20 30.44 17.79
N SER A 560 -18.01 30.37 18.34
CA SER A 560 -17.17 29.14 18.41
C SER A 560 -17.23 28.44 19.77
N GLY A 561 -18.21 28.74 20.60
CA GLY A 561 -18.40 28.10 21.92
C GLY A 561 -19.01 26.71 21.85
N LEU A 562 -18.95 25.98 22.97
CA LEU A 562 -19.65 24.71 23.12
C LEU A 562 -21.17 24.95 23.13
N PHE A 563 -21.91 24.16 22.36
CA PHE A 563 -23.37 24.19 22.35
C PHE A 563 -23.91 22.78 22.60
N VAL A 564 -24.70 22.64 23.64
CA VAL A 564 -25.32 21.36 24.04
C VAL A 564 -26.82 21.55 24.10
N LEU A 565 -27.53 20.65 23.42
CA LEU A 565 -28.99 20.50 23.50
C LEU A 565 -29.30 19.49 24.60
N GLY A 566 -29.94 19.93 25.66
CA GLY A 566 -30.37 19.09 26.76
C GLY A 566 -31.87 18.79 26.68
N HIS A 567 -32.26 17.53 26.80
CA HIS A 567 -33.66 17.11 26.90
C HIS A 567 -33.83 16.10 28.02
N VAL A 568 -34.90 16.30 28.81
CA VAL A 568 -35.26 15.41 29.91
C VAL A 568 -36.49 14.60 29.53
N LYS A 569 -36.37 13.27 29.53
CA LYS A 569 -37.50 12.36 29.46
C LYS A 569 -37.88 11.95 30.87
N LEU A 570 -39.17 12.08 31.19
CA LEU A 570 -39.70 11.60 32.48
C LEU A 570 -39.84 10.08 32.44
N GLY A 571 -39.36 9.42 33.49
CA GLY A 571 -39.46 7.97 33.67
C GLY A 571 -38.40 7.41 34.60
N VAL A 572 -38.61 6.16 35.01
CA VAL A 572 -37.70 5.37 35.86
C VAL A 572 -37.14 4.23 35.03
N LEU A 573 -35.83 4.01 35.09
CA LEU A 573 -35.13 3.03 34.23
C LEU A 573 -35.50 1.59 34.62
N ASP A 574 -35.71 1.32 35.93
CA ASP A 574 -35.90 -0.02 36.45
C ASP A 574 -37.19 -0.72 35.95
N GLY A 575 -38.17 0.07 35.46
CA GLY A 575 -39.41 -0.46 34.89
C GLY A 575 -39.43 -0.66 33.38
N LEU A 576 -38.30 -0.38 32.68
CA LEU A 576 -38.25 -0.38 31.23
C LEU A 576 -37.43 -1.56 30.69
N PRO A 577 -37.92 -2.28 29.65
CA PRO A 577 -37.22 -3.45 29.09
C PRO A 577 -35.96 -3.09 28.29
N SER A 578 -35.80 -1.83 27.88
CA SER A 578 -34.66 -1.33 27.10
C SER A 578 -34.49 0.17 27.32
N ASP A 579 -33.32 0.71 26.95
CA ASP A 579 -33.03 2.14 27.05
C ASP A 579 -33.96 2.95 26.11
N PRO A 580 -34.86 3.79 26.65
CA PRO A 580 -35.80 4.56 25.86
C PRO A 580 -35.17 5.79 25.22
N LEU A 581 -33.94 6.12 25.56
CA LEU A 581 -33.20 7.28 25.01
C LEU A 581 -32.51 6.96 23.71
N GLN A 582 -32.13 5.69 23.48
CA GLN A 582 -31.36 5.28 22.29
C GLN A 582 -32.12 5.59 20.99
N SER A 583 -33.36 5.23 20.86
CA SER A 583 -34.17 5.50 19.68
C SER A 583 -34.44 7.00 19.44
N ARG A 584 -34.52 7.78 20.51
CA ARG A 584 -34.68 9.22 20.43
C ARG A 584 -33.39 9.94 20.08
N TYR A 585 -32.25 9.42 20.51
CA TYR A 585 -30.95 10.03 20.23
C TYR A 585 -30.68 10.15 18.73
N ASP A 586 -31.01 9.11 17.95
CA ASP A 586 -30.86 9.11 16.49
C ASP A 586 -31.77 10.17 15.83
N SER A 587 -33.00 10.33 16.35
CA SER A 587 -33.93 11.37 15.89
C SER A 587 -33.43 12.78 16.18
N TRP A 588 -32.78 13.00 17.34
CA TRP A 588 -32.18 14.28 17.69
C TRP A 588 -30.95 14.60 16.83
N LEU A 589 -30.14 13.62 16.53
CA LEU A 589 -29.00 13.79 15.61
C LEU A 589 -29.48 14.15 14.22
N SER A 590 -30.52 13.48 13.71
CA SER A 590 -31.13 13.79 12.43
C SER A 590 -31.71 15.21 12.39
N LEU A 591 -32.31 15.71 13.50
CA LEU A 591 -32.75 17.10 13.60
C LEU A 591 -31.59 18.10 13.56
N VAL A 592 -30.48 17.81 14.27
CA VAL A 592 -29.27 18.65 14.26
C VAL A 592 -28.69 18.74 12.85
N ASP A 593 -28.64 17.61 12.12
CA ASP A 593 -28.16 17.55 10.75
C ASP A 593 -29.08 18.32 9.79
N HIS A 594 -30.41 18.14 9.94
CA HIS A 594 -31.40 18.81 9.09
C HIS A 594 -31.41 20.34 9.26
N LEU A 595 -31.25 20.82 10.48
CA LEU A 595 -31.13 22.23 10.79
C LEU A 595 -29.74 22.81 10.50
N ASN A 596 -28.78 21.98 10.10
CA ASN A 596 -27.37 22.35 9.85
C ASN A 596 -26.73 23.11 11.02
N ILE A 597 -27.03 22.69 12.26
CA ILE A 597 -26.49 23.29 13.48
C ILE A 597 -25.32 22.46 14.03
N LYS A 598 -24.40 23.12 14.71
CA LYS A 598 -23.24 22.47 15.35
C LYS A 598 -23.48 22.37 16.85
N ALA A 599 -24.20 21.35 17.30
CA ALA A 599 -24.55 21.13 18.69
C ALA A 599 -24.32 19.67 19.09
N PHE A 600 -24.00 19.46 20.36
CA PHE A 600 -23.99 18.14 20.96
C PHE A 600 -25.36 17.86 21.58
N VAL A 601 -25.83 16.63 21.56
CA VAL A 601 -27.13 16.23 22.11
C VAL A 601 -26.89 15.41 23.38
N ASN A 602 -27.47 15.86 24.48
CA ASN A 602 -27.44 15.13 25.75
C ASN A 602 -28.87 14.91 26.24
N LEU A 603 -29.29 13.64 26.23
CA LEU A 603 -30.59 13.21 26.75
C LEU A 603 -30.42 12.58 28.12
N THR A 604 -31.38 12.83 29.00
CA THR A 604 -31.41 12.19 30.33
C THR A 604 -32.80 11.67 30.67
N LEU A 605 -32.81 10.60 31.45
CA LEU A 605 -34.04 10.07 32.07
C LEU A 605 -34.06 10.46 33.55
N ALA A 606 -35.17 10.99 34.03
CA ALA A 606 -35.31 11.40 35.41
C ALA A 606 -36.78 11.38 35.85
N ASP A 607 -37.02 11.30 37.14
CA ASP A 607 -38.36 11.30 37.76
C ASP A 607 -39.04 12.68 37.67
N SER A 608 -38.23 13.74 37.57
CA SER A 608 -38.71 15.11 37.44
C SER A 608 -37.82 15.91 36.51
N VAL A 609 -38.40 16.91 35.83
CA VAL A 609 -37.63 17.82 34.94
C VAL A 609 -36.49 18.49 35.69
N ARG A 610 -36.76 18.93 36.97
CA ARG A 610 -35.73 19.56 37.80
C ARG A 610 -34.55 18.62 38.05
N HIS A 611 -34.79 17.37 38.43
CA HIS A 611 -33.76 16.37 38.68
C HIS A 611 -32.96 16.08 37.36
N GLY A 612 -33.66 15.95 36.24
CA GLY A 612 -33.02 15.78 34.93
C GLY A 612 -32.12 16.95 34.52
N VAL A 613 -32.57 18.20 34.74
CA VAL A 613 -31.74 19.39 34.49
C VAL A 613 -30.53 19.43 35.41
N GLN A 614 -30.68 19.06 36.68
CA GLN A 614 -29.55 18.96 37.60
C GLN A 614 -28.54 17.92 37.15
N ASN A 615 -29.01 16.73 36.72
CA ASN A 615 -28.14 15.68 36.17
C ASN A 615 -27.36 16.18 34.96
N LEU A 616 -28.03 16.83 34.01
CA LEU A 616 -27.37 17.41 32.84
C LEU A 616 -26.34 18.48 33.20
N LEU A 617 -26.65 19.36 34.16
CA LEU A 617 -25.72 20.39 34.63
C LEU A 617 -24.44 19.82 35.24
N PHE A 618 -24.52 18.68 35.93
CA PHE A 618 -23.37 18.06 36.58
C PHE A 618 -22.55 17.19 35.64
N ILE A 619 -23.18 16.53 34.65
CA ILE A 619 -22.55 15.49 33.82
C ILE A 619 -22.11 16.05 32.48
N THR A 620 -22.76 17.09 31.93
CA THR A 620 -22.49 17.58 30.59
C THR A 620 -21.08 18.15 30.46
N GLY A 621 -20.39 17.73 29.39
CA GLY A 621 -19.05 18.19 29.01
C GLY A 621 -17.92 17.35 29.59
N PHE A 622 -16.72 17.52 29.01
CA PHE A 622 -15.49 16.80 29.40
C PHE A 622 -14.36 17.80 29.67
N GLY A 623 -13.64 17.61 30.77
CA GLY A 623 -12.47 18.41 31.12
C GLY A 623 -12.79 19.91 31.19
N GLY A 624 -12.07 20.72 30.42
CA GLY A 624 -12.28 22.17 30.32
C GLY A 624 -13.44 22.58 29.42
N MET A 625 -14.03 21.67 28.65
CA MET A 625 -15.21 21.96 27.81
C MET A 625 -16.49 21.58 28.58
N ARG A 626 -16.97 22.49 29.41
CA ARG A 626 -18.21 22.33 30.18
C ARG A 626 -19.10 23.55 30.00
N PRO A 627 -20.43 23.38 29.95
CA PRO A 627 -21.34 24.53 29.90
C PRO A 627 -21.12 25.47 31.09
N ASN A 628 -21.00 26.76 30.80
CA ASN A 628 -20.93 27.86 31.77
C ASN A 628 -22.20 28.74 31.78
N THR A 629 -23.09 28.53 30.81
CA THR A 629 -24.34 29.28 30.65
C THR A 629 -25.48 28.31 30.39
N LEU A 630 -26.55 28.38 31.17
CA LEU A 630 -27.79 27.64 30.96
C LEU A 630 -28.81 28.52 30.29
N ILE A 631 -29.47 28.03 29.26
CA ILE A 631 -30.56 28.71 28.58
C ILE A 631 -31.84 27.90 28.80
N LEU A 632 -32.82 28.58 29.29
CA LEU A 632 -34.17 28.09 29.50
C LEU A 632 -35.13 28.87 28.61
N GLY A 633 -36.14 28.20 28.05
CA GLY A 633 -37.18 28.88 27.28
C GLY A 633 -38.01 29.82 28.15
N PHE A 634 -38.56 30.87 27.52
CA PHE A 634 -39.53 31.79 28.15
C PHE A 634 -40.86 31.07 28.35
N TYR A 635 -41.52 31.41 29.43
CA TYR A 635 -42.84 30.94 29.79
C TYR A 635 -43.83 32.11 29.61
N ASP A 636 -44.32 32.31 28.40
CA ASP A 636 -45.27 33.38 28.11
C ASP A 636 -46.74 33.00 28.36
N ASP A 637 -47.04 31.68 28.34
CA ASP A 637 -48.41 31.16 28.45
C ASP A 637 -48.68 30.47 29.82
N CYS A 638 -48.18 31.04 30.91
CA CYS A 638 -48.46 30.52 32.22
C CYS A 638 -49.90 30.82 32.67
N THR A 639 -50.75 29.84 32.72
CA THR A 639 -52.00 29.97 33.49
C THR A 639 -51.72 29.99 34.99
N PRO A 640 -52.52 30.69 35.81
CA PRO A 640 -52.33 30.76 37.26
C PRO A 640 -52.24 29.39 37.97
N GLN A 641 -52.66 28.31 37.30
CA GLN A 641 -52.62 26.96 37.82
C GLN A 641 -51.27 26.26 37.65
N ASP A 642 -50.35 26.80 36.87
CA ASP A 642 -49.02 26.25 36.58
C ASP A 642 -47.93 26.66 37.59
N HIS A 643 -48.29 27.12 38.77
CA HIS A 643 -47.35 27.52 39.84
C HIS A 643 -46.32 26.46 40.21
N LEU A 644 -46.60 25.17 40.00
CA LEU A 644 -45.66 24.08 40.21
C LEU A 644 -44.50 24.09 39.21
N GLN A 645 -44.72 24.46 37.98
CA GLN A 645 -43.71 24.55 36.93
C GLN A 645 -42.80 25.77 37.11
N VAL A 646 -43.39 26.93 37.46
CA VAL A 646 -42.64 28.16 37.78
C VAL A 646 -41.72 27.97 38.96
N CYS A 647 -42.19 27.32 40.02
CA CYS A 647 -41.34 26.89 41.15
C CYS A 647 -40.20 25.95 40.74
N GLY A 648 -40.43 25.07 39.76
CA GLY A 648 -39.41 24.23 39.21
C GLY A 648 -38.27 25.00 38.50
N VAL A 649 -38.62 25.99 37.68
CA VAL A 649 -37.65 26.84 37.00
C VAL A 649 -36.86 27.72 37.98
N LEU A 650 -37.53 28.35 38.96
CA LEU A 650 -36.88 29.17 40.00
C LEU A 650 -35.95 28.35 40.90
N ARG A 651 -36.32 27.12 41.21
CA ARG A 651 -35.48 26.20 41.98
C ARG A 651 -34.25 25.71 41.15
N THR A 652 -34.43 25.55 39.87
CA THR A 652 -33.34 25.24 38.95
C THR A 652 -32.33 26.40 38.83
N GLN A 653 -32.81 27.64 38.76
CA GLN A 653 -31.95 28.82 38.83
C GLN A 653 -31.16 28.93 40.11
N LYS A 654 -31.75 28.58 41.28
CA LYS A 654 -31.02 28.52 42.56
C LYS A 654 -29.91 27.46 42.58
N THR A 655 -30.13 26.31 41.94
CA THR A 655 -29.10 25.26 41.78
C THR A 655 -27.96 25.75 40.86
N PHE A 656 -28.30 26.54 39.87
CA PHE A 656 -27.37 27.13 38.93
C PHE A 656 -26.44 28.16 39.59
N ARG A 657 -26.96 29.06 40.40
CA ARG A 657 -26.18 30.02 41.21
C ARG A 657 -25.17 29.30 42.15
N LYS A 658 -25.54 28.17 42.73
CA LYS A 658 -24.63 27.39 43.57
C LYS A 658 -23.44 26.81 42.83
N ARG A 659 -23.47 26.69 41.49
CA ARG A 659 -22.38 26.17 40.65
C ARG A 659 -21.54 27.26 39.99
N ASN A 660 -21.72 28.55 40.34
CA ASN A 660 -21.02 29.69 39.70
C ASN A 660 -21.16 29.75 38.18
N MET A 661 -22.33 29.36 37.67
CA MET A 661 -22.65 29.52 36.24
C MET A 661 -23.59 30.70 36.06
N TYR A 662 -23.54 31.36 34.93
CA TYR A 662 -24.43 32.46 34.60
C TYR A 662 -25.76 31.94 34.05
N PRO A 663 -26.92 32.44 34.49
CA PRO A 663 -28.22 32.02 33.99
C PRO A 663 -28.47 32.40 32.53
#